data_a9aa1af3385f2028f17a7115232c55ac
#
_entry.id   a9aa1af3385f2028f17a7115232c55ac
#
_cell.length_a   1.000
_cell.length_b   1.000
_cell.length_c   1.000
_cell.angle_alpha   90.00
_cell.angle_beta   90.00
_cell.angle_gamma   90.00
#
_symmetry.space_group_name_H-M   'P 1'
#
loop_
_entity.id
_entity.type
_entity.pdbx_description
1 polymer ?
#
loop_
_entity_poly.entity_id
_entity_poly.type
_entity_poly.pdbx_seq_one_letter_code
_entity_poly.pdbx_strand_id
1 'polypeptide(L)'
;MRTRIAHLVLLIPLIAWAGCFGASDNPQLGDDPGGNTNEDVIQPEQDIKDDSNKDDSIEPDPVDDSERMNWTRKAALTTAASCEEAEDWIEEAVITEMIITVEQNRRCALSTDGCGYPYPGVDDEAGGTSDKETPEDYSETNTQVEGVDEADTVKTDGNYIYVLSNNDLVVVKSWPARESEEVGRVTLSVNPMNFFLKGNQAIVLGSANLHDLVEGVPTGERDQGTEPAGGGTDIDAAMSESEGAESGYPDYYYDYRPVTTLTIVDLTDKANPKEVETSIYDGQLMDSRRIEAKTYMALNKYISFYVPYWPDELDWIYYGSQQRPSPETINAAFDALIERNIKKIKSRTLIDWLPHYWTAKGGAKAQYSDGEMLASCEDLYAPSVYSGIGLLGLVTVDVDSGDLMASIIQGNWGNVYASLEAVYVASTNYYFYDWWRDVEDKEIPPISTHIHKFAFDDDGFARYSASGKVLGYAINQFAFDEYKENLRVATTEGTGWWSDQESESRVTILEEKEGELVEVGMVGGLGKGEQIYSVRFIGDQGYVVTFRQVDPLYVIDLSDPAAPKVTGELKIPGYSSYIHPLEDGFLLTAGRDGDEEGRVGGIKIEIFDVSDPSDPKSVKTAVIGDGWDTWSDVLYDHKAFNYFKARNLLAIPVSGWVETNDGDHWVGEYKSQLALFKVTKEDIEVLPFISHMDFINEFGGRDDCRYYNGYWQAHIYRSVFVEDYVYSLSRLGLLIHDTRDFEEGAVASVKLLDPEEFGYYEWDSCGYY
;
A
#
# COMPACT_ATOMS: atom_id res chain seq x y z
N MET A 1 -21.73 -15.97 31.66
CA MET A 1 -22.08 -15.07 30.57
C MET A 1 -20.87 -15.08 29.68
N ARG A 2 -20.95 -15.69 28.53
CA ARG A 2 -19.79 -15.89 27.64
C ARG A 2 -19.85 -14.80 26.54
N THR A 3 -18.94 -13.87 26.61
CA THR A 3 -18.74 -12.87 25.55
C THR A 3 -17.87 -13.52 24.49
N ARG A 4 -18.37 -13.67 23.27
CA ARG A 4 -17.60 -14.14 22.11
C ARG A 4 -16.92 -12.93 21.49
N ILE A 5 -15.61 -12.91 21.54
CA ILE A 5 -14.77 -11.99 20.75
C ILE A 5 -14.65 -12.61 19.36
N ALA A 6 -15.17 -11.93 18.36
CA ALA A 6 -14.99 -12.31 16.96
C ALA A 6 -13.67 -11.70 16.47
N HIS A 7 -12.69 -12.55 16.23
CA HIS A 7 -11.46 -12.13 15.54
C HIS A 7 -11.75 -12.00 14.04
N LEU A 8 -11.58 -10.81 13.52
CA LEU A 8 -11.59 -10.56 12.09
C LEU A 8 -10.20 -10.91 11.54
N VAL A 9 -10.09 -12.09 10.94
CA VAL A 9 -8.91 -12.47 10.14
C VAL A 9 -9.09 -11.83 8.78
N LEU A 10 -8.23 -10.91 8.40
CA LEU A 10 -8.08 -10.44 7.03
C LEU A 10 -7.62 -11.62 6.16
N LEU A 11 -8.55 -12.23 5.45
CA LEU A 11 -8.28 -13.20 4.39
C LEU A 11 -7.89 -12.43 3.13
N ILE A 12 -6.61 -12.44 2.81
CA ILE A 12 -6.12 -12.10 1.47
C ILE A 12 -6.58 -13.24 0.54
N PRO A 13 -7.34 -12.99 -0.52
CA PRO A 13 -7.69 -14.03 -1.47
C PRO A 13 -6.49 -14.36 -2.36
N LEU A 14 -5.85 -15.49 -2.11
CA LEU A 14 -5.00 -16.16 -3.09
C LEU A 14 -5.85 -16.56 -4.29
N ILE A 15 -5.73 -15.85 -5.40
CA ILE A 15 -6.30 -16.27 -6.68
C ILE A 15 -5.36 -17.31 -7.29
N ALA A 16 -5.75 -18.59 -7.14
CA ALA A 16 -5.14 -19.67 -7.88
C ALA A 16 -5.59 -19.59 -9.35
N TRP A 17 -4.69 -19.31 -10.25
CA TRP A 17 -4.89 -19.46 -11.69
C TRP A 17 -4.76 -20.95 -12.06
N ALA A 18 -5.88 -21.59 -12.31
CA ALA A 18 -5.91 -22.90 -12.96
C ALA A 18 -5.93 -22.66 -14.49
N GLY A 19 -4.78 -22.82 -15.13
CA GLY A 19 -4.68 -22.81 -16.57
C GLY A 19 -5.21 -24.13 -17.15
N CYS A 20 -6.29 -24.04 -17.93
CA CYS A 20 -6.72 -25.15 -18.80
C CYS A 20 -5.90 -25.13 -20.09
N PHE A 21 -4.99 -26.08 -20.26
CA PHE A 21 -4.43 -26.44 -21.56
C PHE A 21 -5.44 -27.30 -22.30
N GLY A 22 -6.01 -26.76 -23.38
CA GLY A 22 -6.71 -27.54 -24.40
C GLY A 22 -5.86 -27.59 -25.64
N ALA A 23 -5.32 -28.79 -25.93
CA ALA A 23 -4.67 -29.09 -27.21
C ALA A 23 -5.74 -29.21 -28.30
N SER A 24 -5.51 -28.63 -29.46
CA SER A 24 -6.11 -29.09 -30.70
C SER A 24 -5.23 -28.79 -31.90
N ASP A 25 -5.11 -29.80 -32.65
CA ASP A 25 -4.34 -30.11 -33.85
C ASP A 25 -4.36 -29.06 -34.97
N ASN A 26 -3.20 -29.00 -35.60
CA ASN A 26 -2.96 -28.38 -36.90
C ASN A 26 -3.46 -29.34 -38.02
N PRO A 27 -4.00 -28.84 -39.14
CA PRO A 27 -3.46 -29.29 -40.41
C PRO A 27 -3.14 -28.21 -41.44
N GLN A 28 -2.20 -28.56 -42.22
CA GLN A 28 -1.45 -27.92 -43.30
C GLN A 28 -2.24 -27.50 -44.53
N LEU A 29 -1.69 -26.44 -45.21
CA LEU A 29 -1.44 -26.25 -46.63
C LEU A 29 -2.60 -26.21 -47.64
N GLY A 30 -2.56 -25.16 -48.43
CA GLY A 30 -3.26 -25.06 -49.72
C GLY A 30 -3.05 -23.71 -50.42
N ASP A 31 -2.26 -23.74 -51.44
CA ASP A 31 -1.77 -22.68 -52.31
C ASP A 31 -2.79 -21.68 -52.94
N ASP A 32 -2.26 -20.51 -53.27
CA ASP A 32 -2.55 -19.45 -54.19
C ASP A 32 -3.03 -19.93 -55.60
N PRO A 33 -3.49 -19.11 -56.60
CA PRO A 33 -3.51 -17.65 -56.72
C PRO A 33 -4.68 -17.01 -57.51
N GLY A 34 -4.71 -15.69 -57.59
CA GLY A 34 -5.18 -14.97 -58.77
C GLY A 34 -6.51 -14.19 -58.63
N GLY A 35 -6.49 -12.89 -58.64
CA GLY A 35 -6.51 -12.11 -59.85
C GLY A 35 -7.70 -11.14 -59.94
N ASN A 36 -7.33 -9.88 -60.03
CA ASN A 36 -7.97 -8.82 -60.87
C ASN A 36 -9.25 -8.05 -60.44
N THR A 37 -8.99 -6.77 -60.18
CA THR A 37 -9.60 -5.56 -60.79
C THR A 37 -11.12 -5.44 -60.94
N ASN A 38 -11.72 -4.40 -60.38
CA ASN A 38 -12.10 -3.19 -61.13
C ASN A 38 -12.86 -2.19 -60.23
N GLU A 39 -12.53 -0.95 -60.50
CA GLU A 39 -13.22 0.30 -60.21
C GLU A 39 -14.71 0.27 -60.54
N ASP A 40 -15.54 1.00 -59.76
CA ASP A 40 -16.41 2.03 -60.33
C ASP A 40 -17.10 2.88 -59.25
N VAL A 41 -16.84 4.13 -59.29
CA VAL A 41 -17.52 5.39 -59.08
C VAL A 41 -19.05 5.29 -59.22
N ILE A 42 -19.80 5.94 -58.31
CA ILE A 42 -20.91 6.89 -58.59
C ILE A 42 -21.42 7.51 -57.26
N GLN A 43 -21.37 8.85 -57.17
CA GLN A 43 -22.23 9.75 -56.39
C GLN A 43 -23.33 10.26 -57.33
N PRO A 44 -24.26 11.13 -56.90
CA PRO A 44 -24.89 11.49 -55.61
C PRO A 44 -26.46 11.61 -55.70
N GLU A 45 -27.04 12.37 -54.78
CA GLU A 45 -28.41 13.00 -54.72
C GLU A 45 -29.42 12.29 -53.80
N GLN A 46 -30.25 12.90 -52.98
CA GLN A 46 -30.73 14.30 -52.83
C GLN A 46 -31.47 14.45 -51.49
N ASP A 47 -31.53 15.68 -51.00
CA ASP A 47 -32.34 16.25 -49.93
C ASP A 47 -33.80 15.75 -49.83
N ILE A 48 -34.25 15.48 -48.61
CA ILE A 48 -35.61 15.79 -48.18
C ILE A 48 -35.54 16.47 -46.80
N LYS A 49 -35.86 17.75 -46.75
CA LYS A 49 -36.23 18.47 -45.56
C LYS A 49 -37.59 18.01 -45.10
N ASP A 50 -37.72 17.66 -43.83
CA ASP A 50 -39.01 17.75 -43.16
C ASP A 50 -38.83 18.52 -41.85
N ASP A 51 -39.51 19.63 -41.79
CA ASP A 51 -39.51 20.64 -40.75
C ASP A 51 -40.78 20.45 -39.95
N SER A 52 -40.71 19.81 -38.77
CA SER A 52 -41.76 19.95 -37.76
C SER A 52 -41.37 19.42 -36.38
N ASN A 53 -41.53 20.31 -35.42
CA ASN A 53 -41.59 20.17 -33.96
C ASN A 53 -40.31 20.35 -33.19
N LYS A 54 -40.12 21.60 -32.77
CA LYS A 54 -39.47 21.94 -31.51
C LYS A 54 -40.30 21.37 -30.38
N ASP A 55 -39.76 20.40 -29.71
CA ASP A 55 -40.14 20.04 -28.35
C ASP A 55 -39.07 20.69 -27.44
N ASP A 56 -39.49 21.69 -26.67
CA ASP A 56 -38.67 22.34 -25.66
C ASP A 56 -38.56 21.40 -24.44
N SER A 57 -37.89 20.27 -24.60
CA SER A 57 -37.34 19.52 -23.48
C SER A 57 -36.04 20.18 -23.09
N ILE A 58 -36.01 20.80 -21.91
CA ILE A 58 -34.79 21.25 -21.24
C ILE A 58 -34.02 19.95 -20.94
N GLU A 59 -33.16 19.50 -21.85
CA GLU A 59 -32.06 18.62 -21.47
C GLU A 59 -31.24 19.43 -20.44
N PRO A 60 -30.97 18.92 -19.22
CA PRO A 60 -30.01 19.54 -18.36
C PRO A 60 -28.71 19.59 -19.15
N ASP A 61 -28.15 20.79 -19.31
CA ASP A 61 -26.82 20.94 -19.91
C ASP A 61 -25.89 19.94 -19.22
N PRO A 62 -25.18 19.06 -19.98
CA PRO A 62 -24.18 18.21 -19.38
C PRO A 62 -23.23 19.14 -18.64
N VAL A 63 -23.06 18.93 -17.32
CA VAL A 63 -22.15 19.68 -16.50
C VAL A 63 -20.82 19.66 -17.26
N ASP A 64 -20.35 20.83 -17.69
CA ASP A 64 -19.09 20.94 -18.42
C ASP A 64 -17.94 20.77 -17.45
N ASP A 65 -17.65 19.53 -17.10
CA ASP A 65 -16.53 19.12 -16.25
C ASP A 65 -15.15 19.36 -16.88
N SER A 66 -15.12 19.87 -18.12
CA SER A 66 -13.88 20.09 -18.87
C SER A 66 -12.92 21.08 -18.19
N GLU A 67 -13.44 22.03 -17.41
CA GLU A 67 -12.57 22.95 -16.65
C GLU A 67 -11.97 22.30 -15.39
N ARG A 68 -12.70 21.45 -14.70
CA ARG A 68 -12.23 20.76 -13.48
C ARG A 68 -11.31 19.61 -13.79
N MET A 69 -11.55 18.93 -14.89
CA MET A 69 -10.74 17.85 -15.42
C MET A 69 -9.57 18.34 -16.29
N ASN A 70 -9.17 19.59 -16.17
CA ASN A 70 -8.10 20.14 -16.98
C ASN A 70 -6.73 19.69 -16.49
N TRP A 71 -6.34 18.46 -16.87
CA TRP A 71 -5.06 17.84 -16.58
C TRP A 71 -3.84 18.66 -17.06
N THR A 72 -4.04 19.68 -17.93
CA THR A 72 -2.97 20.57 -18.37
C THR A 72 -2.63 21.64 -17.35
N ARG A 73 -3.46 21.83 -16.29
CA ARG A 73 -3.15 22.78 -15.23
C ARG A 73 -1.85 22.38 -14.52
N LYS A 74 -1.14 23.37 -14.03
CA LYS A 74 0.02 23.14 -13.14
C LYS A 74 -0.48 22.53 -11.83
N ALA A 75 0.27 21.58 -11.29
CA ALA A 75 0.00 21.09 -9.95
C ALA A 75 0.25 22.22 -8.95
N ALA A 76 -0.74 22.50 -8.11
CA ALA A 76 -0.66 23.47 -7.02
C ALA A 76 -1.67 23.07 -5.94
N LEU A 77 -1.40 23.44 -4.70
CA LEU A 77 -2.40 23.43 -3.63
C LEU A 77 -2.87 24.84 -3.39
N THR A 78 -4.17 25.00 -3.22
CA THR A 78 -4.80 26.28 -2.86
C THR A 78 -5.43 26.13 -1.47
N THR A 79 -5.18 27.08 -0.58
CA THR A 79 -5.84 27.14 0.73
C THR A 79 -7.22 27.77 0.57
N ALA A 80 -8.19 27.30 1.35
CA ALA A 80 -9.50 27.93 1.42
C ALA A 80 -9.40 29.32 2.05
N ALA A 81 -10.07 30.31 1.45
CA ALA A 81 -10.13 31.66 2.01
C ALA A 81 -11.12 31.78 3.19
N SER A 82 -11.99 30.78 3.39
CA SER A 82 -12.95 30.69 4.49
C SER A 82 -13.38 29.23 4.70
N CYS A 83 -13.99 28.95 5.87
CA CYS A 83 -14.58 27.64 6.13
C CYS A 83 -15.76 27.32 5.20
N GLU A 84 -16.51 28.33 4.73
CA GLU A 84 -17.58 28.15 3.75
C GLU A 84 -17.02 27.68 2.39
N GLU A 85 -15.93 28.30 1.92
CA GLU A 85 -15.25 27.85 0.70
C GLU A 85 -14.66 26.42 0.83
N ALA A 86 -14.11 26.10 2.01
CA ALA A 86 -13.62 24.75 2.31
C ALA A 86 -14.73 23.70 2.26
N GLU A 87 -15.91 24.02 2.79
CA GLU A 87 -17.12 23.19 2.74
C GLU A 87 -17.58 22.98 1.30
N ASP A 88 -17.68 24.07 0.54
CA ASP A 88 -18.07 24.02 -0.88
C ASP A 88 -17.13 23.11 -1.70
N TRP A 89 -15.83 23.16 -1.48
CA TRP A 89 -14.88 22.29 -2.20
C TRP A 89 -15.09 20.81 -1.93
N ILE A 90 -15.31 20.45 -0.66
CA ILE A 90 -15.55 19.05 -0.28
C ILE A 90 -16.89 18.58 -0.83
N GLU A 91 -17.96 19.37 -0.67
CA GLU A 91 -19.29 19.07 -1.20
C GLU A 91 -19.26 18.87 -2.72
N GLU A 92 -18.58 19.76 -3.43
CA GLU A 92 -18.48 19.71 -4.88
C GLU A 92 -17.74 18.45 -5.36
N ALA A 93 -16.66 18.05 -4.66
CA ALA A 93 -15.96 16.80 -4.97
C ALA A 93 -16.81 15.57 -4.71
N VAL A 94 -17.51 15.51 -3.57
CA VAL A 94 -18.42 14.40 -3.23
C VAL A 94 -19.59 14.31 -4.21
N ILE A 95 -20.16 15.45 -4.63
CA ILE A 95 -21.21 15.53 -5.64
C ILE A 95 -20.70 15.00 -6.99
N THR A 96 -19.50 15.41 -7.40
CA THR A 96 -18.89 14.97 -8.67
C THR A 96 -18.70 13.45 -8.69
N GLU A 97 -18.10 12.88 -7.64
CA GLU A 97 -17.89 11.42 -7.53
C GLU A 97 -19.22 10.64 -7.51
N MET A 98 -20.20 11.15 -6.77
CA MET A 98 -21.56 10.58 -6.74
C MET A 98 -22.18 10.58 -8.12
N ILE A 99 -22.12 11.69 -8.87
CA ILE A 99 -22.68 11.78 -10.23
C ILE A 99 -21.97 10.79 -11.15
N ILE A 100 -20.64 10.71 -11.13
CA ILE A 100 -19.86 9.77 -11.94
C ILE A 100 -20.35 8.32 -11.70
N THR A 101 -20.45 7.92 -10.43
CA THR A 101 -20.89 6.57 -10.07
C THR A 101 -22.33 6.28 -10.48
N VAL A 102 -23.24 7.25 -10.27
CA VAL A 102 -24.66 7.12 -10.66
C VAL A 102 -24.81 7.06 -12.17
N GLU A 103 -24.04 7.82 -12.94
CA GLU A 103 -24.07 7.78 -14.42
C GLU A 103 -23.48 6.48 -14.98
N GLN A 104 -22.46 5.90 -14.35
CA GLN A 104 -21.98 4.57 -14.69
C GLN A 104 -23.09 3.52 -14.51
N ASN A 105 -23.79 3.57 -13.38
CA ASN A 105 -24.91 2.69 -13.10
C ASN A 105 -26.10 2.93 -14.06
N ARG A 106 -26.37 4.17 -14.45
CA ARG A 106 -27.38 4.52 -15.48
C ARG A 106 -27.06 3.87 -16.82
N ARG A 107 -25.80 3.99 -17.29
CA ARG A 107 -25.35 3.33 -18.54
C ARG A 107 -25.51 1.83 -18.47
N CYS A 108 -25.15 1.24 -17.33
CA CYS A 108 -25.37 -0.16 -17.04
C CYS A 108 -26.86 -0.54 -17.14
N ALA A 109 -27.76 0.21 -16.50
CA ALA A 109 -29.21 -0.01 -16.55
C ALA A 109 -29.77 0.10 -17.95
N LEU A 110 -29.19 0.91 -18.82
CA LEU A 110 -29.57 1.09 -20.23
C LEU A 110 -28.95 0.03 -21.17
N SER A 111 -27.86 -0.65 -20.77
CA SER A 111 -27.19 -1.68 -21.58
C SER A 111 -28.01 -2.97 -21.69
N THR A 112 -27.89 -3.66 -22.83
CA THR A 112 -28.50 -4.98 -23.07
C THR A 112 -27.60 -6.15 -22.70
N ASP A 113 -26.30 -5.91 -22.47
CA ASP A 113 -25.25 -6.95 -22.37
C ASP A 113 -24.81 -7.28 -20.95
N GLY A 114 -25.40 -6.61 -19.95
CA GLY A 114 -25.09 -6.82 -18.54
C GLY A 114 -23.85 -6.01 -18.08
N CYS A 115 -23.75 -5.79 -16.77
CA CYS A 115 -22.70 -5.01 -16.13
C CYS A 115 -21.64 -5.94 -15.56
N GLY A 116 -20.48 -6.00 -16.22
CA GLY A 116 -19.28 -6.64 -15.64
C GLY A 116 -18.43 -5.59 -14.93
N TYR A 117 -18.21 -5.74 -13.63
CA TYR A 117 -17.24 -4.94 -12.90
C TYR A 117 -15.85 -5.58 -13.01
N PRO A 118 -14.85 -4.87 -13.53
CA PRO A 118 -13.46 -5.25 -13.29
C PRO A 118 -13.04 -4.75 -11.90
N TYR A 119 -12.59 -5.66 -11.04
CA TYR A 119 -11.93 -5.29 -9.79
C TYR A 119 -10.46 -4.93 -10.07
N PRO A 120 -9.97 -3.77 -9.70
CA PRO A 120 -8.54 -3.50 -9.63
C PRO A 120 -7.98 -4.13 -8.35
N GLY A 121 -6.89 -4.88 -8.47
CA GLY A 121 -6.09 -5.31 -7.34
C GLY A 121 -5.24 -4.14 -6.83
N VAL A 122 -5.14 -3.99 -5.53
CA VAL A 122 -4.26 -3.02 -4.84
C VAL A 122 -3.16 -3.80 -4.17
N ASP A 123 -1.93 -3.35 -4.34
CA ASP A 123 -0.75 -3.83 -3.61
C ASP A 123 -0.30 -2.73 -2.65
N ASP A 124 -0.03 -3.10 -1.38
CA ASP A 124 0.40 -2.18 -0.32
C ASP A 124 1.88 -2.38 -0.01
N GLU A 125 2.63 -1.27 0.17
CA GLU A 125 3.97 -1.28 0.74
C GLU A 125 4.23 -0.07 1.64
N ALA A 126 4.98 -0.28 2.73
CA ALA A 126 5.49 0.77 3.62
C ALA A 126 6.86 0.39 4.21
N GLY A 127 7.75 1.33 4.34
CA GLY A 127 9.09 1.26 4.93
C GLY A 127 9.34 2.25 6.05
N GLY A 128 10.39 2.31 6.67
CA GLY A 128 11.30 2.13 7.68
C GLY A 128 12.29 3.17 8.20
N THR A 129 12.98 3.35 9.32
CA THR A 129 14.27 3.41 10.08
C THR A 129 14.53 4.54 11.06
N SER A 130 15.56 4.64 11.83
CA SER A 130 16.69 4.30 12.71
C SER A 130 17.12 5.48 13.62
N ASP A 131 17.96 5.47 14.59
CA ASP A 131 19.30 5.36 15.15
C ASP A 131 19.41 5.86 16.61
N LYS A 132 20.38 5.62 17.38
CA LYS A 132 21.59 5.00 17.98
C LYS A 132 21.64 5.30 19.48
N GLU A 133 22.20 4.55 20.32
CA GLU A 133 23.43 3.97 20.79
C GLU A 133 23.26 2.96 21.92
N THR A 134 23.89 1.91 21.89
CA THR A 134 24.79 0.94 22.51
C THR A 134 24.22 -0.44 22.72
N PRO A 135 24.82 -1.55 22.35
CA PRO A 135 26.22 -1.97 22.26
C PRO A 135 26.91 -1.39 21.04
N GLU A 136 28.25 -1.55 20.96
CA GLU A 136 29.04 -0.87 19.93
C GLU A 136 28.74 -1.38 18.51
N ASP A 137 28.18 -2.63 18.38
CA ASP A 137 27.80 -3.22 17.09
C ASP A 137 26.48 -3.98 17.19
N TYR A 138 25.39 -3.42 16.64
CA TYR A 138 24.11 -4.11 16.39
C TYR A 138 23.50 -3.61 15.08
N SER A 139 22.62 -4.42 14.47
CA SER A 139 21.92 -4.00 13.25
C SER A 139 20.71 -3.13 13.59
N GLU A 140 20.63 -2.00 12.92
CA GLU A 140 19.47 -1.12 12.96
C GLU A 140 18.46 -1.50 11.87
N THR A 141 17.24 -0.98 11.92
CA THR A 141 16.26 -1.13 10.85
C THR A 141 16.82 -0.51 9.57
N ASN A 142 16.76 -1.22 8.46
CA ASN A 142 17.25 -0.75 7.17
C ASN A 142 16.43 0.44 6.64
N THR A 143 17.07 1.54 6.21
CA THR A 143 16.45 2.84 5.95
C THR A 143 16.72 3.42 4.59
N GLN A 144 15.78 4.23 4.07
CA GLN A 144 16.02 4.96 2.83
C GLN A 144 16.95 6.15 3.05
N VAL A 145 16.71 6.95 4.08
CA VAL A 145 17.44 8.18 4.38
C VAL A 145 18.03 8.12 5.78
N GLU A 146 19.34 8.30 5.92
CA GLU A 146 20.02 8.34 7.21
C GLU A 146 19.50 9.52 8.06
N GLY A 147 19.14 9.26 9.32
CA GLY A 147 18.58 10.26 10.24
C GLY A 147 17.07 10.48 10.15
N VAL A 148 16.37 9.83 9.22
CA VAL A 148 14.91 9.75 9.17
C VAL A 148 14.51 8.37 9.65
N ASP A 149 14.02 8.26 10.89
CA ASP A 149 13.57 6.99 11.49
C ASP A 149 12.19 6.58 10.94
N GLU A 150 11.97 5.33 10.87
CA GLU A 150 10.79 4.74 10.29
C GLU A 150 10.28 3.63 11.19
N ALA A 151 8.98 3.54 11.39
CA ALA A 151 8.37 2.58 12.28
C ALA A 151 8.56 1.13 11.79
N ASP A 152 8.77 0.19 12.70
CA ASP A 152 8.82 -1.24 12.41
C ASP A 152 8.12 -2.04 13.53
N THR A 153 7.89 -3.30 13.30
CA THR A 153 7.35 -4.25 14.30
C THR A 153 8.41 -4.71 15.31
N VAL A 154 9.70 -4.46 15.00
CA VAL A 154 10.85 -4.83 15.83
C VAL A 154 11.84 -3.68 15.86
N LYS A 155 12.29 -3.31 17.05
CA LYS A 155 13.37 -2.33 17.27
C LYS A 155 14.32 -2.84 18.34
N THR A 156 15.56 -2.33 18.33
CA THR A 156 16.54 -2.67 19.37
C THR A 156 17.34 -1.43 19.79
N ASP A 157 17.77 -1.42 21.05
CA ASP A 157 18.78 -0.52 21.57
C ASP A 157 20.12 -1.27 21.85
N GLY A 158 20.20 -2.50 21.33
CA GLY A 158 21.31 -3.41 21.48
C GLY A 158 21.28 -4.21 22.80
N ASN A 159 20.86 -3.65 23.92
CA ASN A 159 20.69 -4.38 25.19
C ASN A 159 19.34 -5.07 25.28
N TYR A 160 18.35 -4.53 24.60
CA TYR A 160 17.00 -5.06 24.52
C TYR A 160 16.50 -5.08 23.08
N ILE A 161 15.70 -6.08 22.75
CA ILE A 161 14.90 -6.13 21.55
C ILE A 161 13.45 -5.92 21.98
N TYR A 162 12.77 -5.00 21.30
CA TYR A 162 11.37 -4.67 21.51
C TYR A 162 10.58 -5.22 20.33
N VAL A 163 9.51 -5.97 20.61
CA VAL A 163 8.75 -6.68 19.58
C VAL A 163 7.26 -6.44 19.79
N LEU A 164 6.55 -6.08 18.72
CA LEU A 164 5.10 -6.16 18.71
C LEU A 164 4.67 -7.60 18.41
N SER A 165 3.93 -8.20 19.33
CA SER A 165 3.37 -9.55 19.21
C SER A 165 1.91 -9.54 19.56
N ASN A 166 1.02 -9.77 18.60
CA ASN A 166 -0.41 -9.56 18.74
C ASN A 166 -0.69 -8.13 19.27
N ASN A 167 -1.35 -8.00 20.41
CA ASN A 167 -1.63 -6.71 21.06
C ASN A 167 -0.58 -6.32 22.11
N ASP A 168 0.54 -7.00 22.19
CA ASP A 168 1.57 -6.75 23.19
C ASP A 168 2.79 -6.06 22.62
N LEU A 169 3.36 -5.13 23.37
CA LEU A 169 4.75 -4.74 23.25
C LEU A 169 5.57 -5.55 24.25
N VAL A 170 6.45 -6.40 23.73
CA VAL A 170 7.31 -7.31 24.52
C VAL A 170 8.71 -6.77 24.56
N VAL A 171 9.31 -6.77 25.73
CA VAL A 171 10.71 -6.36 25.96
C VAL A 171 11.54 -7.60 26.23
N VAL A 172 12.48 -7.89 25.35
CA VAL A 172 13.39 -9.02 25.43
C VAL A 172 14.80 -8.51 25.76
N LYS A 173 15.38 -9.01 26.82
CA LYS A 173 16.82 -8.79 27.09
C LYS A 173 17.62 -9.49 25.99
N SER A 174 18.39 -8.76 25.20
CA SER A 174 19.19 -9.31 24.11
C SER A 174 20.63 -9.62 24.52
N TRP A 175 21.13 -8.97 25.54
CA TRP A 175 22.53 -9.13 25.92
C TRP A 175 22.72 -9.42 27.40
N PRO A 176 23.62 -10.39 27.85
CA PRO A 176 24.35 -11.34 26.98
C PRO A 176 23.42 -12.31 26.23
N ALA A 177 23.73 -12.63 24.95
CA ALA A 177 22.83 -13.37 24.04
C ALA A 177 22.36 -14.74 24.59
N ARG A 178 23.21 -15.47 25.32
CA ARG A 178 22.87 -16.76 25.96
C ARG A 178 21.95 -16.63 27.18
N GLU A 179 21.72 -15.41 27.65
CA GLU A 179 20.82 -15.08 28.76
C GLU A 179 19.57 -14.33 28.27
N SER A 180 19.30 -14.41 26.97
CA SER A 180 18.12 -13.74 26.37
C SER A 180 16.84 -14.30 26.98
N GLU A 181 16.00 -13.41 27.50
CA GLU A 181 14.70 -13.75 28.10
C GLU A 181 13.72 -12.58 27.97
N GLU A 182 12.44 -12.86 27.99
CA GLU A 182 11.43 -11.82 28.15
C GLU A 182 11.58 -11.20 29.56
N VAL A 183 11.75 -9.88 29.61
CA VAL A 183 11.88 -9.15 30.87
C VAL A 183 10.64 -8.33 31.21
N GLY A 184 9.82 -7.99 30.23
CA GLY A 184 8.59 -7.25 30.44
C GLY A 184 7.67 -7.28 29.25
N ARG A 185 6.38 -7.04 29.52
CA ARG A 185 5.32 -7.02 28.51
C ARG A 185 4.25 -6.03 28.92
N VAL A 186 3.68 -5.32 27.96
CA VAL A 186 2.47 -4.51 28.14
C VAL A 186 1.48 -4.84 27.04
N THR A 187 0.28 -5.24 27.44
CA THR A 187 -0.83 -5.41 26.49
C THR A 187 -1.39 -4.04 26.16
N LEU A 188 -1.34 -3.70 24.89
CA LEU A 188 -1.84 -2.44 24.34
C LEU A 188 -3.37 -2.53 24.20
N SER A 189 -4.00 -1.41 24.39
CA SER A 189 -5.45 -1.29 24.36
C SER A 189 -6.02 -1.17 22.95
N VAL A 190 -5.13 -0.99 21.96
CA VAL A 190 -5.43 -0.85 20.54
C VAL A 190 -4.61 -1.88 19.76
N ASN A 191 -5.02 -2.18 18.51
CA ASN A 191 -4.27 -3.09 17.67
C ASN A 191 -3.00 -2.39 17.14
N PRO A 192 -1.79 -2.74 17.61
CA PRO A 192 -0.56 -2.10 17.16
C PRO A 192 -0.17 -2.58 15.77
N MET A 193 0.35 -1.68 14.95
CA MET A 193 0.86 -1.96 13.61
C MET A 193 2.39 -1.94 13.58
N ASN A 194 2.99 -0.85 14.03
CA ASN A 194 4.42 -0.63 14.09
C ASN A 194 4.77 0.41 15.17
N PHE A 195 6.05 0.64 15.43
CA PHE A 195 6.46 1.62 16.44
C PHE A 195 7.84 2.21 16.16
N PHE A 196 8.09 3.37 16.77
CA PHE A 196 9.41 3.98 16.89
C PHE A 196 9.96 3.78 18.30
N LEU A 197 11.28 3.69 18.42
CA LEU A 197 11.96 3.68 19.69
C LEU A 197 12.68 5.02 19.90
N LYS A 198 12.36 5.76 20.97
CA LYS A 198 13.00 7.02 21.34
C LYS A 198 13.48 6.96 22.78
N GLY A 199 14.75 6.61 22.99
CA GLY A 199 15.31 6.44 24.33
C GLY A 199 14.53 5.42 25.16
N ASN A 200 13.87 5.87 26.24
CA ASN A 200 13.02 5.02 27.08
C ASN A 200 11.54 5.14 26.76
N GLN A 201 11.19 5.44 25.53
CA GLN A 201 9.80 5.50 25.06
C GLN A 201 9.64 4.68 23.80
N ALA A 202 8.55 3.90 23.71
CA ALA A 202 8.05 3.42 22.44
C ALA A 202 6.86 4.26 22.01
N ILE A 203 6.88 4.72 20.75
CA ILE A 203 5.81 5.47 20.11
C ILE A 203 5.11 4.48 19.18
N VAL A 204 4.04 3.88 19.68
CA VAL A 204 3.34 2.79 18.99
C VAL A 204 2.23 3.37 18.14
N LEU A 205 2.28 3.09 16.85
CA LEU A 205 1.20 3.39 15.89
C LEU A 205 0.31 2.15 15.75
N GLY A 206 -0.99 2.37 15.77
CA GLY A 206 -1.96 1.29 15.69
C GLY A 206 -3.22 1.70 14.94
N SER A 207 -4.13 0.75 14.79
CA SER A 207 -5.43 0.96 14.17
C SER A 207 -6.57 0.48 15.06
N ALA A 208 -7.72 1.12 14.95
CA ALA A 208 -8.94 0.73 15.65
C ALA A 208 -10.17 1.20 14.86
N ASN A 209 -11.35 0.74 15.30
CA ASN A 209 -12.60 1.38 14.90
C ASN A 209 -12.95 2.46 15.95
N LEU A 210 -13.26 3.68 15.52
CA LEU A 210 -13.54 4.80 16.41
C LEU A 210 -14.65 4.46 17.44
N HIS A 211 -15.69 3.75 17.02
CA HIS A 211 -16.81 3.36 17.88
C HIS A 211 -16.43 2.40 19.02
N ASP A 212 -15.30 1.69 18.88
CA ASP A 212 -14.80 0.81 19.94
C ASP A 212 -14.05 1.57 21.04
N LEU A 213 -13.61 2.81 20.74
CA LEU A 213 -12.76 3.61 21.61
C LEU A 213 -13.49 4.81 22.23
N VAL A 214 -14.35 5.49 21.48
CA VAL A 214 -14.99 6.75 21.88
C VAL A 214 -16.51 6.56 21.99
N GLU A 215 -17.07 6.75 23.20
CA GLU A 215 -18.52 6.71 23.43
C GLU A 215 -19.22 7.95 22.84
N GLY A 216 -20.42 7.75 22.28
CA GLY A 216 -21.30 8.84 21.85
C GLY A 216 -20.97 9.45 20.46
N VAL A 217 -20.05 8.84 19.71
CA VAL A 217 -19.85 9.19 18.30
C VAL A 217 -21.12 8.83 17.54
N PRO A 218 -21.73 9.74 16.75
CA PRO A 218 -22.91 9.43 15.98
C PRO A 218 -22.62 8.27 15.01
N THR A 219 -23.33 7.17 15.18
CA THR A 219 -23.42 6.15 14.13
C THR A 219 -24.17 6.79 12.97
N GLY A 220 -23.68 6.60 11.75
CA GLY A 220 -24.37 7.13 10.57
C GLY A 220 -25.81 6.61 10.53
N GLU A 221 -26.78 7.46 10.91
CA GLU A 221 -28.17 7.07 10.93
C GLU A 221 -28.57 6.59 9.55
N ARG A 222 -28.93 5.32 9.46
CA ARG A 222 -29.78 4.83 8.39
C ARG A 222 -31.05 5.67 8.46
N ASP A 223 -31.28 6.55 7.48
CA ASP A 223 -32.57 7.20 7.32
C ASP A 223 -33.59 6.04 7.19
N GLN A 224 -34.30 5.74 8.27
CA GLN A 224 -35.42 4.82 8.23
C GLN A 224 -36.47 5.52 7.40
N GLY A 225 -36.29 5.42 6.08
CA GLY A 225 -37.26 5.88 5.12
C GLY A 225 -38.61 5.38 5.58
N THR A 226 -39.50 6.33 5.85
CA THR A 226 -40.89 6.05 6.17
C THR A 226 -41.37 4.91 5.30
N GLU A 227 -41.73 3.78 5.92
CA GLU A 227 -42.39 2.69 5.25
C GLU A 227 -43.47 3.26 4.33
N PRO A 228 -43.55 2.86 3.05
CA PRO A 228 -44.65 3.31 2.19
C PRO A 228 -45.95 2.79 2.81
N ALA A 229 -46.72 3.71 3.34
CA ALA A 229 -48.05 3.40 3.88
C ALA A 229 -48.93 2.87 2.76
N GLY A 230 -49.23 1.60 2.79
CA GLY A 230 -50.44 1.09 2.18
C GLY A 230 -50.28 0.15 1.00
N GLY A 231 -50.66 -1.08 1.21
CA GLY A 231 -51.03 -2.01 0.14
C GLY A 231 -50.64 -3.44 0.46
N GLY A 232 -51.16 -3.99 1.57
CA GLY A 232 -51.07 -5.42 1.81
C GLY A 232 -51.78 -6.20 0.72
N THR A 233 -51.06 -7.05 0.01
CA THR A 233 -51.58 -8.25 -0.60
C THR A 233 -50.69 -9.41 -0.17
N ASP A 234 -51.36 -10.40 0.46
CA ASP A 234 -50.81 -11.60 1.04
C ASP A 234 -49.82 -12.34 0.12
N ILE A 235 -48.53 -12.08 0.30
CA ILE A 235 -47.45 -12.91 -0.24
C ILE A 235 -46.79 -13.74 0.89
N ASP A 236 -47.13 -13.48 2.14
CA ASP A 236 -46.58 -14.20 3.31
C ASP A 236 -47.09 -15.66 3.44
N ALA A 237 -48.02 -16.11 2.62
CA ALA A 237 -48.56 -17.46 2.71
C ALA A 237 -47.86 -18.51 1.81
N ALA A 238 -46.91 -18.12 0.95
CA ALA A 238 -46.27 -19.03 -0.02
C ALA A 238 -44.78 -19.34 0.30
N MET A 239 -44.19 -18.75 1.34
CA MET A 239 -42.76 -18.95 1.68
C MET A 239 -42.52 -19.65 3.02
N SER A 240 -43.51 -20.31 3.63
CA SER A 240 -43.40 -20.97 4.93
C SER A 240 -42.94 -22.42 4.89
N GLU A 241 -42.41 -22.94 3.80
CA GLU A 241 -41.82 -24.31 3.72
C GLU A 241 -40.49 -24.37 2.96
N SER A 242 -39.50 -23.52 3.35
CA SER A 242 -38.11 -23.82 3.11
C SER A 242 -37.27 -23.35 4.31
N GLU A 243 -37.04 -24.27 5.22
CA GLU A 243 -36.04 -24.08 6.28
C GLU A 243 -34.66 -23.85 5.65
N GLY A 244 -34.03 -22.70 5.99
CA GLY A 244 -32.58 -22.52 5.94
C GLY A 244 -32.05 -21.78 4.72
N ALA A 245 -32.05 -20.48 4.80
CA ALA A 245 -30.94 -19.57 4.50
C ALA A 245 -31.41 -18.12 4.68
N GLU A 246 -31.26 -17.59 5.87
CA GLU A 246 -31.14 -16.14 6.04
C GLU A 246 -29.83 -15.71 5.36
N SER A 247 -29.91 -15.30 4.09
CA SER A 247 -28.86 -14.52 3.45
C SER A 247 -28.99 -13.06 3.89
N GLY A 248 -28.97 -12.85 5.20
CA GLY A 248 -28.73 -11.56 5.78
C GLY A 248 -27.25 -11.29 5.68
N TYR A 249 -26.80 -10.52 4.69
CA TYR A 249 -25.52 -9.82 4.82
C TYR A 249 -25.65 -8.94 6.08
N PRO A 250 -24.79 -9.14 7.10
CA PRO A 250 -24.92 -8.36 8.32
C PRO A 250 -24.72 -6.88 8.02
N ASP A 251 -25.52 -6.04 8.64
CA ASP A 251 -25.47 -4.56 8.65
C ASP A 251 -24.10 -3.99 9.14
N TYR A 252 -23.06 -4.80 9.21
CA TYR A 252 -21.73 -4.46 9.72
C TYR A 252 -20.93 -3.49 8.84
N TYR A 253 -21.31 -3.27 7.58
CA TYR A 253 -20.53 -2.44 6.66
C TYR A 253 -20.69 -0.92 6.87
N TYR A 254 -21.70 -0.49 7.63
CA TYR A 254 -22.03 0.94 7.75
C TYR A 254 -21.49 1.63 9.01
N ASP A 255 -20.89 0.89 9.90
CA ASP A 255 -20.41 1.40 11.20
C ASP A 255 -18.87 1.36 11.33
N TYR A 256 -18.16 1.02 10.26
CA TYR A 256 -16.70 0.93 10.29
C TYR A 256 -16.08 2.29 9.99
N ARG A 257 -15.53 2.93 11.03
CA ARG A 257 -14.78 4.20 10.94
C ARG A 257 -13.34 3.95 11.40
N PRO A 258 -12.42 3.61 10.47
CA PRO A 258 -11.05 3.31 10.81
C PRO A 258 -10.32 4.57 11.28
N VAL A 259 -9.58 4.44 12.37
CA VAL A 259 -8.75 5.48 12.94
C VAL A 259 -7.34 5.00 13.17
N THR A 260 -6.40 5.92 13.17
CA THR A 260 -5.01 5.69 13.57
C THR A 260 -4.85 6.07 15.03
N THR A 261 -4.11 5.25 15.78
CA THR A 261 -3.75 5.55 17.17
C THR A 261 -2.26 5.75 17.30
N LEU A 262 -1.86 6.70 18.15
CA LEU A 262 -0.48 6.89 18.58
C LEU A 262 -0.45 6.71 20.09
N THR A 263 0.20 5.65 20.56
CA THR A 263 0.31 5.31 21.98
C THR A 263 1.74 5.46 22.46
N ILE A 264 1.95 6.27 23.49
CA ILE A 264 3.25 6.39 24.15
C ILE A 264 3.35 5.34 25.26
N VAL A 265 4.38 4.50 25.18
CA VAL A 265 4.73 3.51 26.21
C VAL A 265 6.00 3.93 26.92
N ASP A 266 5.93 4.10 28.23
CA ASP A 266 7.12 4.33 29.08
C ASP A 266 7.86 3.01 29.29
N LEU A 267 9.10 2.98 28.86
CA LEU A 267 10.04 1.87 28.95
C LEU A 267 11.15 2.12 30.00
N THR A 268 11.00 3.11 30.87
CA THR A 268 12.01 3.42 31.91
C THR A 268 12.26 2.22 32.79
N ASP A 269 11.22 1.51 33.20
CA ASP A 269 11.29 0.19 33.84
C ASP A 269 10.98 -0.89 32.80
N LYS A 270 12.02 -1.50 32.25
CA LYS A 270 11.91 -2.53 31.20
C LYS A 270 11.09 -3.75 31.64
N ALA A 271 11.04 -4.03 32.94
CA ALA A 271 10.26 -5.14 33.50
C ALA A 271 8.77 -4.80 33.66
N ASN A 272 8.41 -3.53 33.65
CA ASN A 272 7.03 -3.06 33.83
C ASN A 272 6.74 -1.90 32.86
N PRO A 273 6.77 -2.13 31.55
CA PRO A 273 6.41 -1.11 30.57
C PRO A 273 4.96 -0.67 30.75
N LYS A 274 4.63 0.60 30.43
CA LYS A 274 3.30 1.16 30.67
C LYS A 274 2.85 2.08 29.57
N GLU A 275 1.60 1.94 29.13
CA GLU A 275 0.94 2.99 28.36
C GLU A 275 0.80 4.25 29.20
N VAL A 276 1.17 5.39 28.64
CA VAL A 276 1.13 6.70 29.29
C VAL A 276 0.05 7.59 28.68
N GLU A 277 -0.03 7.61 27.38
CA GLU A 277 -0.94 8.44 26.61
C GLU A 277 -1.33 7.73 25.33
N THR A 278 -2.58 7.86 24.90
CA THR A 278 -3.05 7.41 23.59
C THR A 278 -3.81 8.54 22.93
N SER A 279 -3.42 8.87 21.71
CA SER A 279 -4.12 9.80 20.82
C SER A 279 -4.74 9.03 19.67
N ILE A 280 -5.93 9.45 19.26
CA ILE A 280 -6.68 8.90 18.12
C ILE A 280 -6.76 9.97 17.05
N TYR A 281 -6.51 9.60 15.81
CA TYR A 281 -6.59 10.45 14.63
C TYR A 281 -7.55 9.82 13.62
N ASP A 282 -8.52 10.59 13.15
CA ASP A 282 -9.51 10.14 12.16
C ASP A 282 -8.82 9.92 10.80
N GLY A 283 -8.84 8.69 10.33
CA GLY A 283 -8.18 8.24 9.10
C GLY A 283 -7.25 7.05 9.32
N GLN A 284 -6.99 6.34 8.26
CA GLN A 284 -6.10 5.17 8.23
C GLN A 284 -4.66 5.61 8.00
N LEU A 285 -3.72 5.08 8.78
CA LEU A 285 -2.29 5.31 8.58
C LEU A 285 -1.86 4.71 7.23
N MET A 286 -1.20 5.54 6.44
CA MET A 286 -0.56 5.14 5.19
C MET A 286 0.93 4.94 5.40
N ASP A 287 1.58 5.92 6.02
CA ASP A 287 3.01 5.89 6.26
C ASP A 287 3.38 6.82 7.42
N SER A 288 4.57 6.63 7.98
CA SER A 288 5.06 7.45 9.08
C SER A 288 6.58 7.58 9.09
N ARG A 289 7.05 8.73 9.55
CA ARG A 289 8.48 9.02 9.72
C ARG A 289 8.69 9.68 11.07
N ARG A 290 9.90 9.56 11.62
CA ARG A 290 10.30 10.26 12.82
C ARG A 290 11.67 10.92 12.64
N ILE A 291 11.76 12.16 13.03
CA ILE A 291 13.02 12.90 13.14
C ILE A 291 13.07 13.47 14.55
N GLU A 292 14.00 13.01 15.36
CA GLU A 292 14.13 13.39 16.78
C GLU A 292 12.82 13.21 17.56
N ALA A 293 12.16 14.30 18.00
CA ALA A 293 10.91 14.28 18.75
C ALA A 293 9.64 14.37 17.85
N LYS A 294 9.81 14.66 16.57
CA LYS A 294 8.70 14.84 15.65
C LYS A 294 8.34 13.53 14.98
N THR A 295 7.09 13.12 15.10
CA THR A 295 6.48 12.02 14.35
C THR A 295 5.59 12.59 13.27
N TYR A 296 5.87 12.26 12.03
CA TYR A 296 5.11 12.63 10.85
C TYR A 296 4.26 11.44 10.42
N MET A 297 2.96 11.62 10.29
CA MET A 297 2.02 10.58 9.88
C MET A 297 1.24 11.05 8.67
N ALA A 298 1.21 10.26 7.62
CA ALA A 298 0.30 10.45 6.49
C ALA A 298 -0.95 9.59 6.74
N LEU A 299 -2.09 10.22 6.85
CA LEU A 299 -3.37 9.58 7.15
C LEU A 299 -4.33 9.76 5.98
N ASN A 300 -5.04 8.71 5.60
CA ASN A 300 -6.11 8.80 4.61
C ASN A 300 -7.48 8.62 5.27
N LYS A 301 -8.30 9.66 5.23
CA LYS A 301 -9.70 9.59 5.63
C LYS A 301 -10.56 9.45 4.40
N TYR A 302 -11.21 8.29 4.26
CA TYR A 302 -12.30 8.17 3.32
C TYR A 302 -13.49 8.98 3.80
N ILE A 303 -14.04 9.80 2.90
CA ILE A 303 -15.31 10.45 3.17
C ILE A 303 -16.41 9.38 3.07
N SER A 304 -16.70 8.73 4.18
CA SER A 304 -17.77 7.75 4.28
C SER A 304 -19.11 8.47 4.41
N PHE A 305 -19.68 8.82 3.28
CA PHE A 305 -21.02 9.38 3.21
C PHE A 305 -21.88 8.50 2.31
N TYR A 306 -22.81 7.76 2.92
CA TYR A 306 -23.67 6.89 2.13
C TYR A 306 -24.76 7.69 1.42
N VAL A 307 -24.72 7.64 0.12
CA VAL A 307 -25.81 7.97 -0.77
C VAL A 307 -26.07 6.76 -1.68
N PRO A 308 -27.32 6.41 -1.98
CA PRO A 308 -27.58 5.33 -2.91
C PRO A 308 -27.06 5.69 -4.31
N TYR A 309 -26.38 4.74 -4.97
CA TYR A 309 -25.90 4.89 -6.35
C TYR A 309 -26.83 4.23 -7.38
N TRP A 310 -27.88 3.58 -6.90
CA TRP A 310 -28.91 2.93 -7.71
C TRP A 310 -30.30 3.37 -7.24
N PRO A 311 -31.23 3.70 -8.14
CA PRO A 311 -32.59 4.06 -7.75
C PRO A 311 -33.37 2.85 -7.20
N ASP A 312 -33.94 2.96 -6.00
CA ASP A 312 -34.74 1.90 -5.38
C ASP A 312 -35.92 1.44 -6.30
N GLU A 313 -36.43 2.36 -7.10
CA GLU A 313 -37.51 2.11 -8.06
C GLU A 313 -37.09 1.16 -9.18
N LEU A 314 -35.76 0.90 -9.33
CA LEU A 314 -35.20 0.05 -10.38
C LEU A 314 -34.55 -1.25 -9.86
N ASP A 315 -34.64 -1.54 -8.56
CA ASP A 315 -34.03 -2.71 -7.93
C ASP A 315 -34.37 -4.05 -8.56
N TRP A 316 -35.59 -4.17 -9.08
CA TRP A 316 -36.09 -5.36 -9.75
C TRP A 316 -35.41 -5.65 -11.12
N ILE A 317 -34.70 -4.71 -11.74
CA ILE A 317 -33.91 -4.95 -12.95
C ILE A 317 -32.80 -5.96 -12.67
N TYR A 318 -32.22 -5.91 -11.46
CA TYR A 318 -31.18 -6.84 -11.03
C TYR A 318 -31.69 -8.28 -10.85
N TYR A 319 -32.94 -8.46 -10.43
CA TYR A 319 -33.49 -9.78 -10.09
C TYR A 319 -34.25 -10.49 -11.20
N GLY A 320 -34.24 -9.97 -12.44
CA GLY A 320 -34.47 -10.72 -13.67
C GLY A 320 -35.88 -11.24 -13.94
N SER A 321 -36.94 -10.80 -13.25
CA SER A 321 -38.27 -11.42 -13.39
C SER A 321 -39.40 -10.53 -13.98
N GLN A 322 -39.12 -9.28 -14.29
CA GLN A 322 -40.15 -8.35 -14.79
C GLN A 322 -39.78 -7.66 -16.12
N GLN A 323 -40.75 -7.03 -16.75
CA GLN A 323 -40.54 -6.33 -18.00
C GLN A 323 -39.70 -5.08 -17.77
N ARG A 324 -38.55 -4.98 -18.46
CA ARG A 324 -37.62 -3.84 -18.35
C ARG A 324 -38.36 -2.51 -18.60
N PRO A 325 -38.15 -1.45 -17.80
CA PRO A 325 -38.74 -0.13 -18.04
C PRO A 325 -38.27 0.50 -19.34
N SER A 326 -38.97 1.51 -19.78
CA SER A 326 -38.52 2.31 -20.92
C SER A 326 -37.25 3.10 -20.54
N PRO A 327 -36.37 3.41 -21.50
CA PRO A 327 -35.22 4.28 -21.26
C PRO A 327 -35.57 5.61 -20.58
N GLU A 328 -36.73 6.21 -20.92
CA GLU A 328 -37.21 7.45 -20.29
C GLU A 328 -37.51 7.26 -18.80
N THR A 329 -38.10 6.10 -18.43
CA THR A 329 -38.36 5.77 -17.02
C THR A 329 -37.06 5.57 -16.24
N ILE A 330 -36.09 4.87 -16.85
CA ILE A 330 -34.75 4.67 -16.25
C ILE A 330 -34.09 6.02 -16.03
N ASN A 331 -34.00 6.87 -17.05
CA ASN A 331 -33.39 8.18 -16.96
C ASN A 331 -34.06 9.04 -15.87
N ALA A 332 -35.36 9.12 -15.83
CA ALA A 332 -36.09 9.90 -14.81
C ALA A 332 -35.82 9.42 -13.37
N ALA A 333 -35.65 8.10 -13.16
CA ALA A 333 -35.33 7.56 -11.85
C ALA A 333 -33.88 7.95 -11.41
N PHE A 334 -32.91 7.88 -12.32
CA PHE A 334 -31.55 8.31 -12.06
C PHE A 334 -31.43 9.83 -11.84
N ASP A 335 -32.15 10.65 -12.61
CA ASP A 335 -32.18 12.10 -12.41
C ASP A 335 -32.74 12.47 -11.02
N ALA A 336 -33.84 11.83 -10.62
CA ALA A 336 -34.40 12.03 -9.29
C ALA A 336 -33.46 11.55 -8.16
N LEU A 337 -32.69 10.49 -8.39
CA LEU A 337 -31.67 10.00 -7.48
C LEU A 337 -30.55 11.03 -7.29
N ILE A 338 -30.00 11.57 -8.38
CA ILE A 338 -28.97 12.62 -8.34
C ILE A 338 -29.45 13.83 -7.55
N GLU A 339 -30.65 14.33 -7.81
CA GLU A 339 -31.20 15.46 -7.08
C GLU A 339 -31.36 15.19 -5.57
N ARG A 340 -31.83 14.00 -5.19
CA ARG A 340 -31.94 13.58 -3.77
C ARG A 340 -30.58 13.52 -3.11
N ASN A 341 -29.59 12.94 -3.79
CA ASN A 341 -28.23 12.81 -3.28
C ASN A 341 -27.54 14.16 -3.08
N ILE A 342 -27.62 15.07 -4.06
CA ILE A 342 -27.09 16.43 -3.95
C ILE A 342 -27.67 17.14 -2.72
N LYS A 343 -29.00 17.06 -2.53
CA LYS A 343 -29.65 17.65 -1.38
C LYS A 343 -29.15 17.07 -0.04
N LYS A 344 -28.89 15.75 -0.02
CA LYS A 344 -28.40 15.07 1.17
C LYS A 344 -26.94 15.45 1.47
N ILE A 345 -26.10 15.54 0.45
CA ILE A 345 -24.70 16.01 0.57
C ILE A 345 -24.70 17.44 1.14
N LYS A 346 -25.42 18.36 0.54
CA LYS A 346 -25.54 19.77 0.96
C LYS A 346 -26.26 20.02 2.30
N SER A 347 -26.69 18.99 2.99
CA SER A 347 -27.23 19.08 4.34
C SER A 347 -26.21 18.85 5.44
N ARG A 348 -24.96 18.53 5.06
CA ARG A 348 -23.82 18.34 5.98
C ARG A 348 -23.13 19.68 6.20
N THR A 349 -22.30 19.71 7.24
CA THR A 349 -21.47 20.87 7.58
C THR A 349 -19.99 20.48 7.52
N LEU A 350 -19.09 21.46 7.46
CA LEU A 350 -17.65 21.22 7.41
C LEU A 350 -17.14 20.30 8.54
N ILE A 351 -17.73 20.41 9.74
CA ILE A 351 -17.39 19.55 10.89
C ILE A 351 -17.68 18.07 10.60
N ASP A 352 -18.71 17.78 9.80
CA ASP A 352 -19.06 16.40 9.44
C ASP A 352 -18.04 15.80 8.45
N TRP A 353 -17.35 16.64 7.68
CA TRP A 353 -16.40 16.24 6.66
C TRP A 353 -14.97 16.12 7.17
N LEU A 354 -14.48 17.09 7.96
CA LEU A 354 -13.07 17.15 8.37
C LEU A 354 -12.70 16.06 9.37
N PRO A 355 -11.44 15.60 9.36
CA PRO A 355 -10.94 14.67 10.35
C PRO A 355 -10.83 15.31 11.74
N HIS A 356 -11.05 14.50 12.77
CA HIS A 356 -10.96 14.87 14.17
C HIS A 356 -9.82 14.12 14.86
N TYR A 357 -9.45 14.58 16.06
CA TYR A 357 -8.55 13.85 16.94
C TYR A 357 -9.04 13.87 18.39
N TRP A 358 -8.61 12.89 19.16
CA TRP A 358 -8.94 12.69 20.57
C TRP A 358 -7.70 12.26 21.33
N THR A 359 -7.61 12.61 22.62
CA THR A 359 -6.49 12.21 23.48
C THR A 359 -6.99 11.63 24.79
N ALA A 360 -6.29 10.60 25.29
CA ALA A 360 -6.53 9.98 26.60
C ALA A 360 -5.21 9.87 27.36
N LYS A 361 -5.09 10.56 28.50
CA LYS A 361 -3.92 10.47 29.37
C LYS A 361 -4.13 9.38 30.41
N GLY A 362 -3.19 8.41 30.47
CA GLY A 362 -3.23 7.28 31.38
C GLY A 362 -3.62 5.95 30.74
N GLY A 363 -3.46 5.82 29.43
CA GLY A 363 -3.77 4.63 28.63
C GLY A 363 -5.24 4.53 28.25
N ALA A 364 -5.59 3.62 27.36
CA ALA A 364 -6.90 3.57 26.68
C ALA A 364 -8.09 3.15 27.55
N LYS A 365 -7.91 2.88 28.81
CA LYS A 365 -9.04 2.79 29.77
C LYS A 365 -9.40 4.15 30.37
N ALA A 366 -8.63 5.20 30.04
CA ALA A 366 -8.95 6.56 30.42
C ALA A 366 -10.06 7.11 29.51
N GLN A 367 -10.75 8.12 30.01
CA GLN A 367 -11.74 8.82 29.21
C GLN A 367 -11.04 9.70 28.18
N TYR A 368 -11.42 9.57 26.91
CA TYR A 368 -10.93 10.44 25.83
C TYR A 368 -11.48 11.85 25.96
N SER A 369 -10.74 12.84 25.44
CA SER A 369 -11.20 14.21 25.29
C SER A 369 -12.44 14.28 24.38
N ASP A 370 -13.15 15.43 24.39
CA ASP A 370 -14.08 15.73 23.30
C ASP A 370 -13.30 15.83 21.98
N GLY A 371 -13.91 15.34 20.88
CA GLY A 371 -13.25 15.37 19.57
C GLY A 371 -13.03 16.81 19.10
N GLU A 372 -11.80 17.12 18.70
CA GLU A 372 -11.41 18.39 18.11
C GLU A 372 -11.11 18.20 16.63
N MET A 373 -11.36 19.20 15.79
CA MET A 373 -10.93 19.15 14.39
C MET A 373 -9.41 19.02 14.31
N LEU A 374 -8.94 18.11 13.46
CA LEU A 374 -7.51 17.83 13.31
C LEU A 374 -6.74 19.02 12.70
N ALA A 375 -7.40 19.81 11.85
CA ALA A 375 -6.83 20.98 11.20
C ALA A 375 -7.87 22.13 11.15
N SER A 376 -7.39 23.36 11.02
CA SER A 376 -8.24 24.52 10.74
C SER A 376 -8.64 24.57 9.26
N CYS A 377 -9.61 25.42 8.91
CA CYS A 377 -9.98 25.62 7.50
C CYS A 377 -8.83 26.20 6.67
N GLU A 378 -7.93 26.95 7.32
CA GLU A 378 -6.76 27.56 6.68
C GLU A 378 -5.67 26.52 6.34
N ASP A 379 -5.73 25.33 6.98
CA ASP A 379 -4.83 24.21 6.75
C ASP A 379 -5.47 23.14 5.84
N LEU A 380 -6.63 23.45 5.23
CA LEU A 380 -7.23 22.64 4.18
C LEU A 380 -6.76 23.11 2.81
N TYR A 381 -6.27 22.16 2.02
CA TYR A 381 -5.72 22.39 0.69
C TYR A 381 -6.51 21.63 -0.37
N ALA A 382 -6.96 22.32 -1.41
CA ALA A 382 -7.52 21.72 -2.60
C ALA A 382 -6.48 21.71 -3.73
N PRO A 383 -6.24 20.57 -4.39
CA PRO A 383 -5.35 20.51 -5.55
C PRO A 383 -6.00 21.20 -6.76
N SER A 384 -5.17 21.85 -7.58
CA SER A 384 -5.60 22.51 -8.82
C SER A 384 -6.16 21.56 -9.88
N VAL A 385 -5.89 20.25 -9.73
CA VAL A 385 -6.39 19.18 -10.57
C VAL A 385 -7.10 18.19 -9.67
N TYR A 386 -8.29 17.74 -10.04
CA TYR A 386 -9.06 16.78 -9.27
C TYR A 386 -8.23 15.52 -8.96
N SER A 387 -8.18 15.14 -7.69
CA SER A 387 -7.38 14.03 -7.17
C SER A 387 -8.19 13.05 -6.32
N GLY A 388 -9.53 13.06 -6.45
CA GLY A 388 -10.46 12.22 -5.68
C GLY A 388 -11.09 12.93 -4.48
N ILE A 389 -11.96 12.21 -3.75
CA ILE A 389 -12.73 12.72 -2.61
C ILE A 389 -12.09 12.42 -1.25
N GLY A 390 -11.00 11.65 -1.19
CA GLY A 390 -10.31 11.39 0.06
C GLY A 390 -9.79 12.67 0.71
N LEU A 391 -9.53 12.61 2.01
CA LEU A 391 -8.83 13.64 2.75
C LEU A 391 -7.51 13.06 3.27
N LEU A 392 -6.42 13.47 2.68
CA LEU A 392 -5.09 13.09 3.11
C LEU A 392 -4.61 14.07 4.18
N GLY A 393 -4.43 13.59 5.40
CA GLY A 393 -3.88 14.36 6.52
C GLY A 393 -2.38 14.12 6.67
N LEU A 394 -1.55 15.16 6.51
CA LEU A 394 -0.17 15.13 6.97
C LEU A 394 -0.13 15.71 8.40
N VAL A 395 0.07 14.82 9.38
CA VAL A 395 0.03 15.14 10.80
C VAL A 395 1.43 15.09 11.37
N THR A 396 1.87 16.18 11.98
CA THR A 396 3.13 16.27 12.75
C THR A 396 2.81 16.33 14.23
N VAL A 397 3.37 15.42 15.02
CA VAL A 397 3.22 15.39 16.48
C VAL A 397 4.60 15.49 17.13
N ASP A 398 4.78 16.46 18.01
CA ASP A 398 5.92 16.48 18.91
C ASP A 398 5.60 15.62 20.14
N VAL A 399 6.23 14.46 20.25
CA VAL A 399 5.94 13.50 21.32
C VAL A 399 6.47 13.91 22.70
N ASP A 400 7.30 14.94 22.79
CA ASP A 400 7.80 15.47 24.07
C ASP A 400 6.90 16.58 24.63
N SER A 401 6.42 17.49 23.78
CA SER A 401 5.52 18.59 24.19
C SER A 401 4.04 18.23 24.06
N GLY A 402 3.68 17.34 23.17
CA GLY A 402 2.31 17.04 22.77
C GLY A 402 1.74 18.03 21.76
N ASP A 403 2.58 18.93 21.21
CA ASP A 403 2.14 19.89 20.19
C ASP A 403 1.84 19.15 18.88
N LEU A 404 0.75 19.57 18.23
CA LEU A 404 0.24 18.95 17.01
C LEU A 404 0.01 20.00 15.94
N MET A 405 0.35 19.66 14.69
CA MET A 405 -0.03 20.39 13.51
C MET A 405 -0.43 19.41 12.40
N ALA A 406 -1.47 19.75 11.66
CA ALA A 406 -1.89 18.95 10.52
C ALA A 406 -2.22 19.82 9.32
N SER A 407 -1.90 19.33 8.13
CA SER A 407 -2.33 19.85 6.84
C SER A 407 -3.24 18.83 6.20
N ILE A 408 -4.42 19.22 5.73
CA ILE A 408 -5.38 18.33 5.09
C ILE A 408 -5.42 18.64 3.59
N ILE A 409 -5.14 17.64 2.77
CA ILE A 409 -5.17 17.76 1.31
C ILE A 409 -6.36 16.97 0.79
N GLN A 410 -7.20 17.60 -0.02
CA GLN A 410 -8.26 16.91 -0.73
C GLN A 410 -7.66 16.03 -1.83
N GLY A 411 -7.84 14.73 -1.75
CA GLY A 411 -7.32 13.78 -2.73
C GLY A 411 -7.21 12.37 -2.17
N ASN A 412 -6.93 11.43 -3.06
CA ASN A 412 -6.68 10.06 -2.67
C ASN A 412 -5.20 9.85 -2.31
N TRP A 413 -4.89 8.66 -1.78
CA TRP A 413 -3.56 8.32 -1.30
C TRP A 413 -2.48 8.33 -2.39
N GLY A 414 -1.23 8.39 -1.97
CA GLY A 414 -0.06 8.34 -2.81
C GLY A 414 1.19 7.91 -2.02
N ASN A 415 2.35 7.95 -2.66
CA ASN A 415 3.63 7.68 -2.00
C ASN A 415 4.01 8.82 -1.05
N VAL A 416 4.64 8.45 0.06
CA VAL A 416 5.23 9.40 1.03
C VAL A 416 6.74 9.21 1.04
N TYR A 417 7.45 10.31 0.89
CA TYR A 417 8.91 10.34 1.00
C TYR A 417 9.30 11.44 1.99
N ALA A 418 10.28 11.20 2.84
CA ALA A 418 10.82 12.23 3.71
C ALA A 418 12.35 12.29 3.63
N SER A 419 12.86 13.51 3.56
CA SER A 419 14.25 13.87 3.75
C SER A 419 14.45 14.50 5.14
N LEU A 420 15.64 15.00 5.43
CA LEU A 420 15.89 15.81 6.62
C LEU A 420 15.33 17.24 6.54
N GLU A 421 14.84 17.65 5.36
CA GLU A 421 14.41 19.02 5.09
C GLU A 421 12.88 19.11 4.87
N ALA A 422 12.23 18.01 4.43
CA ALA A 422 10.83 18.04 4.03
C ALA A 422 10.17 16.66 4.02
N VAL A 423 8.84 16.66 4.06
CA VAL A 423 8.00 15.51 3.67
C VAL A 423 7.38 15.80 2.31
N TYR A 424 7.42 14.83 1.42
CA TYR A 424 6.79 14.86 0.11
C TYR A 424 5.62 13.86 0.07
N VAL A 425 4.49 14.34 -0.41
CA VAL A 425 3.30 13.53 -0.68
C VAL A 425 3.07 13.50 -2.18
N ALA A 426 3.02 12.32 -2.76
CA ALA A 426 2.94 12.15 -4.20
C ALA A 426 1.75 11.27 -4.58
N SER A 427 0.75 11.83 -5.26
CA SER A 427 -0.47 11.15 -5.72
C SER A 427 -0.45 10.94 -7.22
N THR A 428 -0.74 9.71 -7.68
CA THR A 428 -0.87 9.41 -9.11
C THR A 428 -2.33 9.42 -9.53
N ASN A 429 -2.64 10.10 -10.64
CA ASN A 429 -4.01 10.23 -11.12
C ASN A 429 -4.44 9.06 -12.02
N TYR A 430 -4.69 7.89 -11.45
CA TYR A 430 -5.24 6.73 -12.15
C TYR A 430 -6.73 6.90 -12.51
N TYR A 431 -7.48 7.72 -11.77
CA TYR A 431 -8.93 7.89 -11.89
C TYR A 431 -9.42 8.31 -13.26
N PHE A 432 -8.64 9.14 -13.96
CA PHE A 432 -9.03 9.57 -15.30
C PHE A 432 -9.02 8.45 -16.33
N TYR A 433 -8.21 7.40 -16.11
CA TYR A 433 -8.06 6.34 -17.10
C TYR A 433 -9.31 5.49 -17.24
N ASP A 434 -9.93 5.07 -16.15
CA ASP A 434 -11.11 4.21 -16.19
C ASP A 434 -12.36 4.98 -16.66
N TRP A 435 -12.50 6.23 -16.27
CA TRP A 435 -13.65 7.05 -16.65
C TRP A 435 -13.58 7.51 -18.12
N TRP A 436 -12.37 7.85 -18.62
CA TRP A 436 -12.19 8.31 -20.00
C TRP A 436 -12.20 7.18 -21.04
N ARG A 437 -11.87 5.96 -20.66
CA ARG A 437 -11.81 4.80 -21.55
C ARG A 437 -13.13 4.54 -22.28
N ASP A 438 -14.27 4.84 -21.66
CA ASP A 438 -15.60 4.55 -22.19
C ASP A 438 -16.26 5.76 -22.90
N VAL A 439 -15.54 6.87 -23.08
CA VAL A 439 -16.03 8.09 -23.75
C VAL A 439 -15.42 8.17 -25.13
N GLU A 440 -16.21 7.86 -26.17
CA GLU A 440 -15.79 8.00 -27.57
C GLU A 440 -15.32 9.43 -27.87
N ASP A 441 -14.22 9.58 -28.65
CA ASP A 441 -13.65 10.86 -29.14
C ASP A 441 -12.99 11.78 -28.08
N LYS A 442 -12.66 11.35 -26.87
CA LYS A 442 -11.88 12.15 -25.94
C LYS A 442 -10.41 11.68 -25.86
N GLU A 443 -9.51 12.65 -25.79
CA GLU A 443 -8.07 12.40 -25.58
C GLU A 443 -7.84 11.95 -24.12
N ILE A 444 -7.35 10.73 -23.92
CA ILE A 444 -7.04 10.18 -22.59
C ILE A 444 -5.84 10.96 -22.03
N PRO A 445 -5.96 11.60 -20.85
CA PRO A 445 -4.84 12.31 -20.26
C PRO A 445 -3.72 11.34 -19.88
N PRO A 446 -2.44 11.74 -20.02
CA PRO A 446 -1.33 10.90 -19.60
C PRO A 446 -1.35 10.71 -18.09
N ILE A 447 -1.00 9.51 -17.63
CA ILE A 447 -0.78 9.26 -16.22
C ILE A 447 0.31 10.21 -15.72
N SER A 448 0.06 10.87 -14.61
CA SER A 448 1.01 11.79 -14.00
C SER A 448 0.95 11.69 -12.47
N THR A 449 2.09 11.90 -11.84
CA THR A 449 2.22 11.96 -10.37
C THR A 449 2.33 13.41 -9.95
N HIS A 450 1.40 13.84 -9.09
CA HIS A 450 1.37 15.16 -8.48
C HIS A 450 2.10 15.10 -7.15
N ILE A 451 3.05 16.00 -6.94
CA ILE A 451 3.96 15.99 -5.80
C ILE A 451 3.76 17.29 -5.01
N HIS A 452 3.53 17.15 -3.71
CA HIS A 452 3.38 18.27 -2.78
C HIS A 452 4.49 18.20 -1.73
N LYS A 453 5.28 19.27 -1.62
CA LYS A 453 6.37 19.43 -0.66
C LYS A 453 5.88 20.14 0.58
N PHE A 454 6.17 19.60 1.75
CA PHE A 454 5.98 20.20 3.06
C PHE A 454 7.34 20.34 3.73
N ALA A 455 7.90 21.54 3.64
CA ALA A 455 9.19 21.85 4.26
C ALA A 455 9.05 21.96 5.78
N PHE A 456 10.10 21.59 6.51
CA PHE A 456 10.12 21.76 7.96
C PHE A 456 10.40 23.21 8.33
N ASP A 457 9.58 23.75 9.24
CA ASP A 457 9.84 25.05 9.83
C ASP A 457 10.94 24.98 10.93
N ASP A 458 11.27 26.14 11.52
CA ASP A 458 12.32 26.24 12.56
C ASP A 458 12.04 25.35 13.80
N ASP A 459 10.77 24.98 14.04
CA ASP A 459 10.34 24.10 15.12
C ASP A 459 10.18 22.64 14.67
N GLY A 460 10.43 22.32 13.39
CA GLY A 460 10.36 20.99 12.80
C GLY A 460 8.95 20.53 12.41
N PHE A 461 7.96 21.44 12.29
CA PHE A 461 6.65 21.09 11.77
C PHE A 461 6.62 21.19 10.25
N ALA A 462 5.97 20.20 9.60
CA ALA A 462 5.86 20.14 8.15
C ALA A 462 4.82 21.12 7.63
N ARG A 463 5.25 22.13 6.83
CA ARG A 463 4.40 23.16 6.23
C ARG A 463 4.46 23.12 4.72
N TYR A 464 3.30 23.26 4.09
CA TYR A 464 3.24 23.30 2.63
C TYR A 464 4.16 24.41 2.07
N SER A 465 4.99 24.05 1.09
CA SER A 465 5.91 24.99 0.44
C SER A 465 5.75 25.05 -1.07
N ALA A 466 5.61 23.88 -1.73
CA ALA A 466 5.59 23.85 -3.19
C ALA A 466 4.84 22.64 -3.73
N SER A 467 4.41 22.73 -4.99
CA SER A 467 3.86 21.58 -5.74
C SER A 467 4.41 21.52 -7.15
N GLY A 468 4.46 20.29 -7.69
CA GLY A 468 4.81 20.01 -9.06
C GLY A 468 4.17 18.72 -9.57
N LYS A 469 4.44 18.39 -10.84
CA LYS A 469 4.01 17.10 -11.38
C LYS A 469 5.07 16.53 -12.32
N VAL A 470 5.12 15.21 -12.37
CA VAL A 470 5.92 14.45 -13.32
C VAL A 470 5.03 13.50 -14.12
N LEU A 471 5.42 13.14 -15.33
CA LEU A 471 4.70 12.15 -16.12
C LEU A 471 5.00 10.74 -15.61
N GLY A 472 3.99 9.88 -15.64
CA GLY A 472 4.07 8.51 -15.18
C GLY A 472 3.76 8.34 -13.68
N TYR A 473 3.90 7.12 -13.18
CA TYR A 473 3.71 6.74 -11.79
C TYR A 473 5.04 6.34 -11.16
N ALA A 474 5.20 6.64 -9.87
CA ALA A 474 6.33 6.21 -9.05
C ALA A 474 6.01 4.87 -8.38
N ILE A 475 6.97 3.94 -8.37
CA ILE A 475 6.73 2.59 -7.83
C ILE A 475 6.55 2.60 -6.30
N ASN A 476 7.44 3.30 -5.58
CA ASN A 476 7.44 3.40 -4.11
C ASN A 476 8.31 4.58 -3.67
N GLN A 477 8.56 4.69 -2.37
CA GLN A 477 9.37 5.76 -1.78
C GLN A 477 10.78 5.87 -2.36
N PHE A 478 11.44 4.76 -2.76
CA PHE A 478 12.80 4.78 -3.34
C PHE A 478 12.86 5.45 -4.72
N ALA A 479 11.69 5.65 -5.36
CA ALA A 479 11.60 6.42 -6.58
C ALA A 479 11.81 7.93 -6.36
N PHE A 480 11.87 8.39 -5.11
CA PHE A 480 12.08 9.78 -4.71
C PHE A 480 13.38 9.94 -3.96
N ASP A 481 14.04 11.10 -4.14
CA ASP A 481 15.22 11.47 -3.38
C ASP A 481 15.44 12.99 -3.44
N GLU A 482 15.67 13.63 -2.30
CA GLU A 482 16.08 15.03 -2.22
C GLU A 482 17.60 15.15 -2.05
N TYR A 483 18.25 15.78 -3.01
CA TYR A 483 19.68 15.94 -3.01
C TYR A 483 20.11 17.30 -3.55
N LYS A 484 20.87 18.06 -2.75
CA LYS A 484 21.34 19.40 -3.11
C LYS A 484 20.20 20.32 -3.55
N GLU A 485 19.15 20.40 -2.74
CA GLU A 485 17.96 21.23 -2.95
C GLU A 485 17.12 20.84 -4.19
N ASN A 486 17.39 19.70 -4.84
CA ASN A 486 16.61 19.18 -5.95
C ASN A 486 15.91 17.88 -5.54
N LEU A 487 14.65 17.73 -5.94
CA LEU A 487 13.92 16.47 -5.87
C LEU A 487 14.15 15.66 -7.15
N ARG A 488 14.63 14.44 -7.01
CA ARG A 488 14.82 13.46 -8.10
C ARG A 488 13.69 12.45 -8.06
N VAL A 489 13.03 12.21 -9.18
CA VAL A 489 11.86 11.32 -9.24
C VAL A 489 11.98 10.36 -10.41
N ALA A 490 11.92 9.07 -10.15
CA ALA A 490 11.87 8.03 -11.17
C ALA A 490 10.43 7.56 -11.41
N THR A 491 9.97 7.55 -12.66
CA THR A 491 8.60 7.17 -13.00
C THR A 491 8.54 6.31 -14.24
N THR A 492 7.48 5.48 -14.34
CA THR A 492 7.10 4.77 -15.56
C THR A 492 5.87 5.42 -16.17
N GLU A 493 5.94 5.79 -17.44
CA GLU A 493 4.83 6.28 -18.26
C GLU A 493 4.23 5.13 -19.08
N GLY A 494 2.91 5.12 -19.25
CA GLY A 494 2.20 4.06 -19.95
C GLY A 494 1.79 2.90 -19.03
N THR A 495 0.71 2.24 -19.42
CA THR A 495 0.17 1.09 -18.65
C THR A 495 0.35 -0.15 -19.52
N GLY A 496 1.47 -0.83 -19.46
CA GLY A 496 1.84 -1.95 -20.33
C GLY A 496 0.81 -3.09 -20.48
N TRP A 497 -0.28 -3.09 -19.72
CA TRP A 497 -1.35 -4.09 -19.76
C TRP A 497 -2.68 -3.56 -20.34
N TRP A 498 -2.89 -2.22 -20.34
CA TRP A 498 -4.20 -1.63 -20.60
C TRP A 498 -4.21 -0.62 -21.76
N SER A 499 -3.05 -0.29 -22.34
CA SER A 499 -2.95 0.62 -23.48
C SER A 499 -2.07 0.05 -24.59
N ASP A 500 -2.35 0.45 -25.85
CA ASP A 500 -1.48 0.16 -27.01
C ASP A 500 -0.18 0.98 -27.01
N GLN A 501 0.05 1.83 -25.99
CA GLN A 501 1.29 2.60 -25.84
C GLN A 501 2.34 1.75 -25.13
N GLU A 502 3.53 1.68 -25.73
CA GLU A 502 4.70 1.10 -25.07
C GLU A 502 5.06 1.92 -23.84
N SER A 503 5.28 1.26 -22.70
CA SER A 503 5.76 1.92 -21.49
C SER A 503 7.17 2.45 -21.67
N GLU A 504 7.49 3.54 -20.97
CA GLU A 504 8.83 4.14 -20.95
C GLU A 504 9.11 4.70 -19.56
N SER A 505 10.30 4.44 -19.03
CA SER A 505 10.69 4.97 -17.74
C SER A 505 11.66 6.16 -17.87
N ARG A 506 11.62 7.02 -16.84
CA ARG A 506 12.43 8.26 -16.81
C ARG A 506 12.83 8.65 -15.40
N VAL A 507 13.85 9.49 -15.30
CA VAL A 507 14.20 10.23 -14.08
C VAL A 507 14.06 11.71 -14.36
N THR A 508 13.22 12.39 -13.56
CA THR A 508 12.97 13.84 -13.65
C THR A 508 13.57 14.53 -12.43
N ILE A 509 14.19 15.69 -12.62
CA ILE A 509 14.77 16.49 -11.54
C ILE A 509 13.96 17.79 -11.43
N LEU A 510 13.49 18.06 -10.22
CA LEU A 510 12.68 19.23 -9.89
C LEU A 510 13.42 20.13 -8.91
N GLU A 511 13.31 21.44 -9.11
CA GLU A 511 13.82 22.48 -8.22
C GLU A 511 12.66 23.34 -7.71
N GLU A 512 12.66 23.70 -6.43
CA GLU A 512 11.64 24.60 -5.88
C GLU A 512 11.93 26.05 -6.29
N LYS A 513 10.95 26.68 -6.95
CA LYS A 513 11.00 28.08 -7.40
C LYS A 513 9.64 28.74 -7.18
N GLU A 514 9.58 29.73 -6.30
CA GLU A 514 8.37 30.55 -6.07
C GLU A 514 7.11 29.71 -5.74
N GLY A 515 7.26 28.62 -4.96
CA GLY A 515 6.15 27.75 -4.57
C GLY A 515 5.81 26.68 -5.62
N GLU A 516 6.60 26.54 -6.69
CA GLU A 516 6.47 25.49 -7.68
C GLU A 516 7.68 24.56 -7.66
N LEU A 517 7.46 23.26 -7.81
CA LEU A 517 8.50 22.27 -8.14
C LEU A 517 8.61 22.23 -9.66
N VAL A 518 9.64 22.90 -10.19
CA VAL A 518 9.83 23.11 -11.63
C VAL A 518 10.85 22.09 -12.16
N GLU A 519 10.53 21.41 -13.26
CA GLU A 519 11.48 20.54 -13.96
C GLU A 519 12.69 21.35 -14.43
N VAL A 520 13.87 20.94 -14.01
CA VAL A 520 15.16 21.52 -14.43
C VAL A 520 15.93 20.59 -15.37
N GLY A 521 15.67 19.30 -15.35
CA GLY A 521 16.21 18.32 -16.26
C GLY A 521 15.51 16.98 -16.19
N MET A 522 15.66 16.18 -17.24
CA MET A 522 15.06 14.86 -17.35
C MET A 522 15.90 13.96 -18.26
N VAL A 523 15.98 12.68 -17.90
CA VAL A 523 16.49 11.62 -18.76
C VAL A 523 15.43 10.53 -18.90
N GLY A 524 15.03 10.21 -20.12
CA GLY A 524 14.01 9.20 -20.45
C GLY A 524 14.56 8.11 -21.37
N GLY A 525 13.68 7.30 -21.93
CA GLY A 525 14.04 6.19 -22.82
C GLY A 525 14.55 4.97 -22.09
N LEU A 526 14.32 4.87 -20.77
CA LEU A 526 14.74 3.72 -19.97
C LEU A 526 13.71 2.60 -20.17
N GLY A 527 14.15 1.40 -20.57
CA GLY A 527 13.33 0.20 -20.63
C GLY A 527 12.04 0.35 -21.45
N LYS A 528 12.13 0.60 -22.77
CA LYS A 528 10.94 0.67 -23.63
C LYS A 528 10.16 -0.62 -23.64
N GLY A 529 8.86 -0.55 -23.30
CA GLY A 529 7.99 -1.70 -23.13
C GLY A 529 8.19 -2.41 -21.77
N GLU A 530 8.96 -1.82 -20.86
CA GLU A 530 9.26 -2.30 -19.50
C GLU A 530 8.71 -1.32 -18.47
N GLN A 531 8.74 -1.72 -17.21
CA GLN A 531 8.41 -0.86 -16.06
C GLN A 531 9.53 -0.92 -15.02
N ILE A 532 9.61 0.10 -14.16
CA ILE A 532 10.57 0.14 -13.06
C ILE A 532 10.21 -0.93 -12.03
N TYR A 533 11.23 -1.66 -11.56
CA TYR A 533 11.14 -2.63 -10.47
C TYR A 533 11.92 -2.21 -9.23
N SER A 534 13.00 -1.47 -9.40
CA SER A 534 13.68 -0.81 -8.27
C SER A 534 14.45 0.43 -8.69
N VAL A 535 14.61 1.33 -7.73
CA VAL A 535 15.35 2.57 -7.86
C VAL A 535 16.23 2.77 -6.63
N ARG A 536 17.42 3.33 -6.82
CA ARG A 536 18.23 3.86 -5.73
C ARG A 536 19.02 5.08 -6.20
N PHE A 537 18.94 6.15 -5.44
CA PHE A 537 19.78 7.32 -5.64
C PHE A 537 20.89 7.32 -4.59
N ILE A 538 22.14 7.55 -5.03
CA ILE A 538 23.32 7.58 -4.15
C ILE A 538 24.25 8.71 -4.59
N GLY A 539 24.34 9.80 -3.84
CA GLY A 539 25.12 10.96 -4.19
C GLY A 539 24.73 11.51 -5.57
N ASP A 540 25.70 11.69 -6.46
CA ASP A 540 25.47 12.20 -7.83
C ASP A 540 25.06 11.10 -8.84
N GLN A 541 24.69 9.89 -8.39
CA GLN A 541 24.30 8.76 -9.25
C GLN A 541 22.85 8.32 -8.98
N GLY A 542 22.17 7.87 -10.04
CA GLY A 542 20.90 7.16 -9.97
C GLY A 542 21.05 5.75 -10.56
N TYR A 543 20.41 4.77 -9.93
CA TYR A 543 20.36 3.38 -10.36
C TYR A 543 18.89 3.01 -10.57
N VAL A 544 18.56 2.57 -11.77
CA VAL A 544 17.19 2.20 -12.15
C VAL A 544 17.21 0.82 -12.77
N VAL A 545 16.39 -0.07 -12.23
CA VAL A 545 16.18 -1.41 -12.78
C VAL A 545 14.80 -1.43 -13.41
N THR A 546 14.73 -1.82 -14.70
CA THR A 546 13.47 -2.04 -15.41
C THR A 546 13.37 -3.50 -15.82
N PHE A 547 12.19 -4.05 -15.97
CA PHE A 547 11.99 -5.46 -16.31
C PHE A 547 10.77 -5.71 -17.18
N ARG A 548 10.92 -6.64 -18.12
CA ARG A 548 9.85 -7.35 -18.82
C ARG A 548 10.22 -8.81 -19.09
N GLN A 549 11.43 -9.09 -19.51
CA GLN A 549 11.98 -10.42 -19.79
C GLN A 549 13.46 -10.52 -19.45
N VAL A 550 14.21 -9.43 -19.61
CA VAL A 550 15.63 -9.29 -19.28
C VAL A 550 15.80 -7.93 -18.61
N ASP A 551 16.52 -7.87 -17.51
CA ASP A 551 16.64 -6.73 -16.62
C ASP A 551 17.85 -5.83 -16.99
N PRO A 552 17.66 -4.64 -17.57
CA PRO A 552 18.74 -3.67 -17.59
C PRO A 552 18.83 -2.88 -16.29
N LEU A 553 19.99 -2.94 -15.64
CA LEU A 553 20.41 -1.96 -14.63
C LEU A 553 20.97 -0.74 -15.37
N TYR A 554 20.29 0.40 -15.25
CA TYR A 554 20.78 1.68 -15.75
C TYR A 554 21.58 2.42 -14.69
N VAL A 555 22.75 2.96 -15.07
CA VAL A 555 23.54 3.90 -14.26
C VAL A 555 23.38 5.28 -14.86
N ILE A 556 22.93 6.25 -14.04
CA ILE A 556 22.55 7.59 -14.46
C ILE A 556 23.42 8.61 -13.72
N ASP A 557 24.13 9.46 -14.46
CA ASP A 557 24.87 10.61 -13.93
C ASP A 557 23.89 11.77 -13.71
N LEU A 558 23.72 12.16 -12.45
CA LEU A 558 22.85 13.24 -11.98
C LEU A 558 23.67 14.43 -11.43
N SER A 559 24.98 14.48 -11.70
CA SER A 559 25.88 15.53 -11.20
C SER A 559 25.53 16.92 -11.73
N ASP A 560 24.97 17.01 -12.95
CA ASP A 560 24.36 18.22 -13.49
C ASP A 560 22.84 18.06 -13.54
N PRO A 561 22.10 18.68 -12.60
CA PRO A 561 20.64 18.57 -12.56
C PRO A 561 19.93 18.97 -13.86
N ALA A 562 20.52 19.88 -14.65
CA ALA A 562 19.94 20.34 -15.91
C ALA A 562 20.25 19.42 -17.11
N ALA A 563 21.18 18.48 -16.96
CA ALA A 563 21.59 17.59 -18.04
C ALA A 563 21.85 16.14 -17.54
N PRO A 564 20.88 15.48 -16.89
CA PRO A 564 21.03 14.10 -16.46
C PRO A 564 21.21 13.19 -17.68
N LYS A 565 22.01 12.13 -17.53
CA LYS A 565 22.30 11.23 -18.66
C LYS A 565 22.59 9.81 -18.20
N VAL A 566 22.16 8.83 -19.00
CA VAL A 566 22.57 7.43 -18.83
C VAL A 566 24.06 7.32 -19.17
N THR A 567 24.83 6.77 -18.24
CA THR A 567 26.27 6.53 -18.40
C THR A 567 26.58 5.08 -18.66
N GLY A 568 25.79 4.14 -18.14
CA GLY A 568 25.97 2.71 -18.35
C GLY A 568 24.65 1.96 -18.33
N GLU A 569 24.68 0.77 -18.94
CA GLU A 569 23.58 -0.19 -18.96
C GLU A 569 24.16 -1.60 -18.83
N LEU A 570 23.62 -2.41 -17.93
CA LEU A 570 23.99 -3.81 -17.77
C LEU A 570 22.75 -4.68 -17.84
N LYS A 571 22.70 -5.60 -18.82
CA LYS A 571 21.60 -6.56 -18.96
C LYS A 571 21.93 -7.87 -18.26
N ILE A 572 21.04 -8.29 -17.40
CA ILE A 572 21.16 -9.53 -16.64
C ILE A 572 19.82 -10.30 -16.65
N PRO A 573 19.83 -11.64 -16.53
CA PRO A 573 18.59 -12.41 -16.34
C PRO A 573 17.96 -12.18 -14.96
N GLY A 574 16.62 -12.18 -14.91
CA GLY A 574 15.85 -11.91 -13.68
C GLY A 574 15.73 -10.42 -13.40
N TYR A 575 15.39 -10.05 -12.16
CA TYR A 575 15.28 -8.65 -11.75
C TYR A 575 15.67 -8.41 -10.29
N SER A 576 16.06 -7.17 -9.97
CA SER A 576 16.31 -6.72 -8.60
C SER A 576 15.11 -5.90 -8.12
N SER A 577 14.50 -6.30 -6.99
CA SER A 577 13.41 -5.56 -6.33
C SER A 577 13.94 -4.52 -5.35
N TYR A 578 15.13 -4.74 -4.78
CA TYR A 578 15.75 -3.86 -3.80
C TYR A 578 17.24 -3.66 -4.09
N ILE A 579 17.72 -2.43 -3.95
CA ILE A 579 19.12 -2.02 -4.16
C ILE A 579 19.67 -1.42 -2.86
N HIS A 580 20.70 -2.03 -2.30
CA HIS A 580 21.40 -1.57 -1.12
C HIS A 580 22.82 -1.08 -1.46
N PRO A 581 23.27 0.11 -0.98
CA PRO A 581 24.65 0.54 -1.14
C PRO A 581 25.57 -0.33 -0.26
N LEU A 582 26.51 -1.06 -0.88
CA LEU A 582 27.42 -1.93 -0.14
C LEU A 582 28.65 -1.15 0.37
N GLU A 583 29.37 -0.54 -0.52
CA GLU A 583 30.48 0.40 -0.29
C GLU A 583 30.72 1.21 -1.57
N ASP A 584 31.65 2.20 -1.55
CA ASP A 584 31.87 3.10 -2.67
C ASP A 584 32.06 2.35 -4.00
N GLY A 585 31.14 2.57 -4.94
CA GLY A 585 31.13 1.94 -6.27
C GLY A 585 30.64 0.50 -6.31
N PHE A 586 30.01 -0.03 -5.23
CA PHE A 586 29.41 -1.34 -5.22
C PHE A 586 27.97 -1.32 -4.70
N LEU A 587 27.11 -2.15 -5.30
CA LEU A 587 25.74 -2.34 -4.89
C LEU A 587 25.51 -3.80 -4.52
N LEU A 588 24.68 -4.03 -3.51
CA LEU A 588 24.16 -5.33 -3.12
C LEU A 588 22.65 -5.33 -3.39
N THR A 589 22.16 -6.29 -4.15
CA THR A 589 20.75 -6.31 -4.52
C THR A 589 20.07 -7.61 -4.09
N ALA A 590 18.77 -7.53 -3.86
CA ALA A 590 17.88 -8.67 -3.69
C ALA A 590 16.77 -8.61 -4.72
N GLY A 591 16.40 -9.78 -5.26
CA GLY A 591 15.37 -9.85 -6.29
C GLY A 591 15.09 -11.29 -6.68
N ARG A 592 14.70 -11.49 -7.93
CA ARG A 592 14.44 -12.81 -8.50
C ARG A 592 15.43 -13.18 -9.59
N ASP A 593 15.84 -14.42 -9.60
CA ASP A 593 16.58 -15.00 -10.70
C ASP A 593 15.68 -15.20 -11.93
N GLY A 594 16.28 -15.38 -13.10
CA GLY A 594 15.54 -15.61 -14.34
C GLY A 594 16.40 -16.30 -15.40
N ASP A 595 15.75 -16.80 -16.44
CA ASP A 595 16.42 -17.35 -17.60
C ASP A 595 16.33 -16.41 -18.83
N GLU A 596 17.01 -16.79 -19.90
CA GLU A 596 17.02 -16.01 -21.16
C GLU A 596 15.63 -15.93 -21.82
N GLU A 597 14.69 -16.81 -21.45
CA GLU A 597 13.31 -16.82 -21.90
C GLU A 597 12.38 -15.98 -21.02
N GLY A 598 12.90 -15.34 -19.96
CA GLY A 598 12.15 -14.48 -19.04
C GLY A 598 11.33 -15.23 -17.99
N ARG A 599 11.59 -16.52 -17.77
CA ARG A 599 10.95 -17.29 -16.68
C ARG A 599 11.64 -16.97 -15.37
N VAL A 600 10.86 -16.60 -14.37
CA VAL A 600 11.33 -16.18 -13.06
C VAL A 600 11.65 -17.41 -12.19
N GLY A 601 12.82 -17.39 -11.56
CA GLY A 601 13.36 -18.44 -10.68
C GLY A 601 13.30 -18.10 -9.19
N GLY A 602 14.28 -18.61 -8.43
CA GLY A 602 14.40 -18.41 -6.98
C GLY A 602 14.81 -16.97 -6.58
N ILE A 603 15.05 -16.78 -5.30
CA ILE A 603 15.52 -15.49 -4.74
C ILE A 603 16.98 -15.29 -5.09
N LYS A 604 17.32 -14.16 -5.69
CA LYS A 604 18.66 -13.80 -6.14
C LYS A 604 19.24 -12.69 -5.27
N ILE A 605 20.45 -12.90 -4.76
CA ILE A 605 21.31 -11.89 -4.15
C ILE A 605 22.49 -11.67 -5.09
N GLU A 606 22.77 -10.39 -5.43
CA GLU A 606 23.79 -10.07 -6.42
C GLU A 606 24.61 -8.84 -6.03
N ILE A 607 25.91 -8.87 -6.36
CA ILE A 607 26.82 -7.73 -6.19
C ILE A 607 27.10 -7.14 -7.57
N PHE A 608 26.94 -5.83 -7.69
CA PHE A 608 27.35 -5.06 -8.86
C PHE A 608 28.55 -4.17 -8.54
N ASP A 609 29.53 -4.18 -9.44
CA ASP A 609 30.59 -3.17 -9.50
C ASP A 609 30.13 -2.04 -10.45
N VAL A 610 29.86 -0.89 -9.88
CA VAL A 610 29.48 0.36 -10.57
C VAL A 610 30.54 1.45 -10.38
N SER A 611 31.76 1.08 -9.98
CA SER A 611 32.89 2.01 -9.77
C SER A 611 33.29 2.72 -11.06
N ASP A 612 33.11 2.07 -12.24
CA ASP A 612 33.08 2.72 -13.53
C ASP A 612 31.62 2.81 -14.03
N PRO A 613 30.98 3.97 -13.89
CA PRO A 613 29.58 4.14 -14.29
C PRO A 613 29.30 3.83 -15.77
N SER A 614 30.34 3.79 -16.63
CA SER A 614 30.20 3.49 -18.06
C SER A 614 30.30 2.00 -18.39
N ASP A 615 30.74 1.16 -17.43
CA ASP A 615 30.96 -0.28 -17.61
C ASP A 615 30.55 -1.06 -16.34
N PRO A 616 29.25 -0.99 -15.92
CA PRO A 616 28.75 -1.72 -14.75
C PRO A 616 28.86 -3.23 -14.97
N LYS A 617 29.16 -3.99 -13.90
CA LYS A 617 29.41 -5.43 -13.97
C LYS A 617 28.73 -6.17 -12.83
N SER A 618 28.16 -7.34 -13.14
CA SER A 618 27.84 -8.34 -12.14
C SER A 618 29.14 -9.01 -11.64
N VAL A 619 29.34 -8.98 -10.32
CA VAL A 619 30.55 -9.53 -9.68
C VAL A 619 30.27 -10.93 -9.18
N LYS A 620 29.17 -11.12 -8.47
CA LYS A 620 28.82 -12.38 -7.81
C LYS A 620 27.32 -12.47 -7.62
N THR A 621 26.79 -13.67 -7.85
CA THR A 621 25.38 -14.00 -7.64
C THR A 621 25.24 -15.21 -6.74
N ALA A 622 24.26 -15.20 -5.84
CA ALA A 622 23.79 -16.34 -5.08
C ALA A 622 22.27 -16.49 -5.28
N VAL A 623 21.80 -17.71 -5.53
CA VAL A 623 20.36 -18.00 -5.74
C VAL A 623 19.90 -18.99 -4.70
N ILE A 624 18.71 -18.77 -4.13
CA ILE A 624 18.05 -19.62 -3.16
C ILE A 624 16.76 -20.13 -3.78
N GLY A 625 16.57 -21.47 -3.76
CA GLY A 625 15.45 -22.12 -4.44
C GLY A 625 15.62 -22.11 -5.96
N ASP A 626 14.75 -22.84 -6.64
CA ASP A 626 14.81 -23.07 -8.09
C ASP A 626 13.50 -22.73 -8.81
N GLY A 627 12.46 -22.29 -8.07
CA GLY A 627 11.14 -22.02 -8.59
C GLY A 627 10.51 -20.70 -8.11
N TRP A 628 9.42 -20.35 -8.76
CA TRP A 628 8.58 -19.19 -8.41
C TRP A 628 7.89 -19.32 -7.04
N ASP A 629 7.82 -20.53 -6.51
CA ASP A 629 7.26 -20.89 -5.20
C ASP A 629 8.18 -20.60 -4.01
N THR A 630 9.42 -20.17 -4.28
CA THR A 630 10.31 -19.62 -3.27
C THR A 630 10.03 -18.12 -3.12
N TRP A 631 9.79 -17.67 -1.91
CA TRP A 631 9.37 -16.30 -1.56
C TRP A 631 10.30 -15.65 -0.54
N SER A 632 10.35 -14.33 -0.52
CA SER A 632 11.06 -13.55 0.50
C SER A 632 10.37 -12.21 0.72
N ASP A 633 10.21 -11.81 1.98
CA ASP A 633 9.65 -10.51 2.34
C ASP A 633 10.50 -9.35 1.80
N VAL A 634 11.80 -9.56 1.57
CA VAL A 634 12.70 -8.55 1.00
C VAL A 634 12.29 -8.05 -0.39
N LEU A 635 11.43 -8.81 -1.10
CA LEU A 635 10.93 -8.40 -2.41
C LEU A 635 9.93 -7.23 -2.33
N TYR A 636 9.35 -7.01 -1.15
CA TYR A 636 8.29 -6.01 -0.91
C TYR A 636 8.61 -5.09 0.26
N ASP A 637 9.34 -5.57 1.27
CA ASP A 637 9.68 -4.84 2.48
C ASP A 637 11.20 -4.84 2.69
N HIS A 638 11.82 -3.70 2.41
CA HIS A 638 13.27 -3.54 2.55
C HIS A 638 13.77 -3.69 3.99
N LYS A 639 12.90 -3.58 5.01
CA LYS A 639 13.27 -3.83 6.42
C LYS A 639 13.59 -5.29 6.71
N ALA A 640 13.09 -6.19 5.84
CA ALA A 640 13.47 -7.60 5.87
C ALA A 640 14.89 -7.84 5.35
N PHE A 641 15.49 -6.86 4.67
CA PHE A 641 16.89 -6.89 4.21
C PHE A 641 17.80 -6.36 5.31
N ASN A 642 18.40 -7.24 6.11
CA ASN A 642 19.24 -6.88 7.23
C ASN A 642 20.72 -7.11 6.91
N TYR A 643 21.42 -6.04 6.47
CA TYR A 643 22.86 -6.07 6.23
C TYR A 643 23.63 -5.47 7.38
N PHE A 644 24.28 -6.33 8.16
CA PHE A 644 25.12 -5.95 9.30
C PHE A 644 26.57 -5.67 8.85
N LYS A 645 26.83 -4.43 8.48
CA LYS A 645 28.10 -3.99 7.91
C LYS A 645 29.32 -4.29 8.80
N ALA A 646 29.18 -4.19 10.15
CA ALA A 646 30.26 -4.43 11.09
C ALA A 646 30.86 -5.84 10.99
N ARG A 647 30.08 -6.82 10.53
CA ARG A 647 30.48 -8.22 10.39
C ARG A 647 30.40 -8.74 8.94
N ASN A 648 30.00 -7.88 7.99
CA ASN A 648 29.73 -8.26 6.60
C ASN A 648 28.72 -9.42 6.48
N LEU A 649 27.67 -9.40 7.30
CA LEU A 649 26.63 -10.41 7.33
C LEU A 649 25.35 -9.83 6.74
N LEU A 650 24.70 -10.61 5.87
CA LEU A 650 23.36 -10.34 5.38
C LEU A 650 22.42 -11.44 5.87
N ALA A 651 21.27 -11.06 6.37
CA ALA A 651 20.16 -11.95 6.73
C ALA A 651 18.91 -11.53 5.97
N ILE A 652 18.24 -12.49 5.31
CA ILE A 652 16.94 -12.28 4.67
C ILE A 652 16.00 -13.44 5.00
N PRO A 653 14.72 -13.19 5.29
CA PRO A 653 13.72 -14.25 5.40
C PRO A 653 13.46 -14.88 4.04
N VAL A 654 13.34 -16.22 4.01
CA VAL A 654 12.97 -16.95 2.80
C VAL A 654 11.99 -18.04 3.17
N SER A 655 10.92 -18.18 2.40
CA SER A 655 9.92 -19.21 2.57
C SER A 655 9.53 -19.83 1.23
N GLY A 656 8.95 -21.03 1.27
CA GLY A 656 8.50 -21.70 0.07
C GLY A 656 8.06 -23.14 0.33
N TRP A 657 7.46 -23.73 -0.70
CA TRP A 657 7.07 -25.13 -0.70
C TRP A 657 8.18 -25.97 -1.35
N VAL A 658 8.61 -27.00 -0.66
CA VAL A 658 9.55 -27.98 -1.21
C VAL A 658 8.78 -29.26 -1.50
N GLU A 659 8.67 -29.62 -2.78
CA GLU A 659 8.06 -30.87 -3.17
C GLU A 659 9.02 -32.01 -2.89
N THR A 660 8.61 -32.93 -2.02
CA THR A 660 9.32 -34.19 -1.78
C THR A 660 8.50 -35.37 -2.34
N ASN A 661 9.15 -36.27 -3.08
CA ASN A 661 8.51 -37.44 -3.62
C ASN A 661 8.95 -38.68 -2.80
N ASP A 662 8.02 -39.29 -2.07
CA ASP A 662 8.27 -40.50 -1.30
C ASP A 662 8.14 -41.81 -2.14
N GLY A 663 7.92 -41.65 -3.44
CA GLY A 663 7.79 -42.73 -4.41
C GLY A 663 6.35 -43.05 -4.85
N ASP A 664 5.34 -42.67 -4.07
CA ASP A 664 3.92 -42.88 -4.36
C ASP A 664 3.06 -41.62 -4.28
N HIS A 665 3.51 -40.61 -3.54
CA HIS A 665 2.78 -39.36 -3.35
C HIS A 665 3.71 -38.14 -3.41
N TRP A 666 3.22 -37.07 -3.98
CA TRP A 666 3.83 -35.73 -3.86
C TRP A 666 3.45 -35.16 -2.50
N VAL A 667 4.43 -34.90 -1.64
CA VAL A 667 4.23 -34.22 -0.35
C VAL A 667 4.91 -32.87 -0.41
N GLY A 668 4.12 -31.81 -0.37
CA GLY A 668 4.64 -30.45 -0.22
C GLY A 668 5.00 -30.18 1.24
N GLU A 669 6.25 -29.83 1.53
CA GLU A 669 6.69 -29.35 2.83
C GLU A 669 6.92 -27.84 2.75
N TYR A 670 6.20 -27.06 3.57
CA TYR A 670 6.48 -25.62 3.71
C TYR A 670 7.74 -25.42 4.53
N LYS A 671 8.62 -24.53 4.08
CA LYS A 671 9.82 -24.10 4.79
C LYS A 671 9.81 -22.61 4.99
N SER A 672 10.11 -22.16 6.21
CA SER A 672 10.43 -20.79 6.55
C SER A 672 11.81 -20.77 7.21
N GLN A 673 12.71 -19.99 6.64
CA GLN A 673 14.11 -19.96 7.03
C GLN A 673 14.64 -18.52 6.96
N LEU A 674 15.57 -18.19 7.86
CA LEU A 674 16.44 -17.02 7.69
C LEU A 674 17.65 -17.46 6.88
N ALA A 675 17.78 -16.97 5.67
CA ALA A 675 18.95 -17.18 4.84
C ALA A 675 20.05 -16.21 5.25
N LEU A 676 21.24 -16.74 5.45
CA LEU A 676 22.39 -15.98 5.94
C LEU A 676 23.52 -16.02 4.92
N PHE A 677 24.17 -14.88 4.76
CA PHE A 677 25.30 -14.72 3.86
C PHE A 677 26.42 -13.93 4.51
N LYS A 678 27.65 -14.29 4.18
CA LYS A 678 28.78 -13.38 4.39
C LYS A 678 29.06 -12.67 3.07
N VAL A 679 28.95 -11.35 3.07
CA VAL A 679 29.01 -10.52 1.87
C VAL A 679 30.18 -9.59 1.92
N THR A 680 31.03 -9.64 0.89
CA THR A 680 32.07 -8.67 0.63
C THR A 680 31.86 -8.10 -0.77
N LYS A 681 32.53 -7.06 -1.18
CA LYS A 681 32.42 -6.54 -2.55
C LYS A 681 32.88 -7.52 -3.66
N GLU A 682 33.52 -8.64 -3.31
CA GLU A 682 34.10 -9.60 -4.25
C GLU A 682 33.38 -10.95 -4.21
N ASP A 683 32.68 -11.28 -3.11
CA ASP A 683 32.08 -12.62 -2.92
C ASP A 683 30.85 -12.61 -2.03
N ILE A 684 29.97 -13.59 -2.26
CA ILE A 684 28.81 -13.95 -1.44
C ILE A 684 28.99 -15.40 -1.02
N GLU A 685 29.30 -15.62 0.25
CA GLU A 685 29.36 -16.94 0.87
C GLU A 685 28.02 -17.27 1.52
N VAL A 686 27.37 -18.37 1.11
CA VAL A 686 26.13 -18.85 1.72
C VAL A 686 26.45 -19.54 3.04
N LEU A 687 25.86 -19.07 4.13
CA LEU A 687 26.01 -19.65 5.47
C LEU A 687 24.84 -20.62 5.76
N PRO A 688 24.90 -21.43 6.85
CA PRO A 688 23.78 -22.25 7.27
C PRO A 688 22.52 -21.43 7.54
N PHE A 689 21.35 -21.90 7.10
CA PHE A 689 20.06 -21.24 7.29
C PHE A 689 19.47 -21.63 8.65
N ILE A 690 18.78 -20.65 9.28
CA ILE A 690 18.05 -20.84 10.54
C ILE A 690 16.59 -21.11 10.22
N SER A 691 15.99 -22.15 10.83
CA SER A 691 14.60 -22.50 10.64
C SER A 691 13.83 -22.41 11.96
N HIS A 692 12.61 -21.85 11.91
CA HIS A 692 11.66 -21.87 13.02
C HIS A 692 10.67 -23.04 12.94
N MET A 693 10.78 -23.90 11.93
CA MET A 693 9.87 -25.04 11.77
C MET A 693 9.97 -26.04 12.93
N ASP A 694 11.16 -26.24 13.48
CA ASP A 694 11.34 -27.09 14.66
C ASP A 694 10.87 -26.42 15.95
N PHE A 695 10.78 -25.09 15.98
CA PHE A 695 10.26 -24.33 17.12
C PHE A 695 8.77 -24.61 17.36
N ILE A 696 8.01 -24.96 16.31
CA ILE A 696 6.62 -25.42 16.42
C ILE A 696 6.47 -26.59 17.41
N ASN A 697 7.47 -27.48 17.49
CA ASN A 697 7.43 -28.63 18.38
C ASN A 697 7.35 -28.23 19.86
N GLU A 698 7.84 -27.05 20.23
CA GLU A 698 7.77 -26.52 21.59
C GLU A 698 6.38 -26.01 21.97
N PHE A 699 5.48 -25.85 20.98
CA PHE A 699 4.09 -25.40 21.13
C PHE A 699 3.06 -26.54 21.05
N GLY A 700 3.47 -27.81 21.16
CA GLY A 700 2.56 -28.95 21.26
C GLY A 700 2.54 -29.92 20.08
N GLY A 701 3.51 -29.82 19.17
CA GLY A 701 3.89 -30.91 18.27
C GLY A 701 3.10 -31.10 16.98
N ARG A 702 3.64 -32.01 16.17
CA ARG A 702 3.33 -32.32 14.79
C ARG A 702 2.17 -33.32 14.61
N ASP A 703 1.05 -33.24 15.29
CA ASP A 703 -0.09 -34.09 14.95
C ASP A 703 -0.89 -33.49 13.79
N ASP A 704 -0.78 -34.14 12.68
CA ASP A 704 -1.37 -34.05 11.32
C ASP A 704 -2.22 -32.82 10.91
N CYS A 705 -3.10 -32.30 11.74
CA CYS A 705 -3.91 -31.11 11.40
C CYS A 705 -3.41 -29.80 12.04
N ARG A 706 -2.62 -29.85 13.10
CA ARG A 706 -2.02 -28.66 13.75
C ARG A 706 -0.85 -28.11 12.95
N TYR A 707 -0.22 -28.94 12.14
CA TYR A 707 0.90 -28.57 11.31
C TYR A 707 0.53 -27.47 10.28
N TYR A 708 -0.64 -27.54 9.68
CA TYR A 708 -1.07 -26.56 8.66
C TYR A 708 -1.25 -25.13 9.23
N ASN A 709 -1.74 -24.98 10.45
CA ASN A 709 -1.87 -23.67 11.10
C ASN A 709 -0.56 -23.17 11.72
N GLY A 710 0.39 -24.07 12.02
CA GLY A 710 1.68 -23.73 12.59
C GLY A 710 2.66 -23.06 11.60
N TYR A 711 2.51 -23.28 10.29
CA TYR A 711 3.41 -22.73 9.28
C TYR A 711 3.46 -21.21 9.29
N TRP A 712 2.29 -20.57 9.32
CA TRP A 712 2.20 -19.09 9.32
C TRP A 712 2.74 -18.48 10.60
N GLN A 713 2.66 -19.20 11.72
CA GLN A 713 3.22 -18.76 12.99
C GLN A 713 4.75 -18.87 13.02
N ALA A 714 5.31 -19.85 12.32
CA ALA A 714 6.75 -20.06 12.19
C ALA A 714 7.40 -19.23 11.06
N HIS A 715 6.61 -18.45 10.31
CA HIS A 715 7.15 -17.56 9.28
C HIS A 715 8.10 -16.56 9.90
N ILE A 716 9.36 -16.58 9.48
CA ILE A 716 10.38 -15.61 9.89
C ILE A 716 10.17 -14.36 9.05
N TYR A 717 9.97 -13.22 9.69
CA TYR A 717 9.72 -11.94 9.01
C TYR A 717 10.79 -10.88 9.29
N ARG A 718 11.55 -11.00 10.38
CA ARG A 718 12.63 -10.06 10.76
C ARG A 718 13.83 -10.80 11.36
N SER A 719 14.94 -10.09 11.37
CA SER A 719 16.15 -10.49 12.12
C SER A 719 16.83 -9.27 12.73
N VAL A 720 17.59 -9.49 13.80
CA VAL A 720 18.42 -8.48 14.46
C VAL A 720 19.80 -9.09 14.70
N PHE A 721 20.86 -8.36 14.39
CA PHE A 721 22.21 -8.72 14.80
C PHE A 721 22.60 -7.94 16.05
N VAL A 722 23.21 -8.61 17.01
CA VAL A 722 23.84 -7.99 18.17
C VAL A 722 25.20 -8.67 18.35
N GLU A 723 26.29 -7.93 18.15
CA GLU A 723 27.65 -8.46 18.11
C GLU A 723 27.80 -9.65 17.14
N ASP A 724 28.23 -10.80 17.64
CA ASP A 724 28.38 -12.01 16.84
C ASP A 724 27.14 -12.94 16.89
N TYR A 725 25.98 -12.44 17.25
CA TYR A 725 24.76 -13.21 17.34
C TYR A 725 23.67 -12.67 16.40
N VAL A 726 22.90 -13.60 15.83
CA VAL A 726 21.70 -13.28 15.06
C VAL A 726 20.46 -13.76 15.80
N TYR A 727 19.48 -12.88 15.90
CA TYR A 727 18.15 -13.11 16.43
C TYR A 727 17.21 -13.21 15.26
N SER A 728 16.67 -14.38 15.01
CA SER A 728 15.61 -14.59 14.00
C SER A 728 14.26 -14.53 14.68
N LEU A 729 13.29 -13.84 14.05
CA LEU A 729 11.98 -13.55 14.63
C LEU A 729 10.86 -14.13 13.78
N SER A 730 9.96 -14.84 14.46
CA SER A 730 8.64 -15.25 13.93
C SER A 730 7.56 -14.92 14.97
N ARG A 731 6.30 -15.17 14.66
CA ARG A 731 5.23 -15.00 15.65
C ARG A 731 5.36 -15.95 16.85
N LEU A 732 6.02 -17.10 16.69
CA LEU A 732 6.31 -18.03 17.79
C LEU A 732 7.27 -17.41 18.81
N GLY A 733 8.27 -16.65 18.33
CA GLY A 733 9.29 -16.07 19.18
C GLY A 733 10.61 -15.83 18.46
N LEU A 734 11.68 -15.71 19.27
CA LEU A 734 13.04 -15.49 18.82
C LEU A 734 13.85 -16.76 19.00
N LEU A 735 14.68 -17.08 18.00
CA LEU A 735 15.80 -18.02 18.12
C LEU A 735 17.11 -17.25 17.98
N ILE A 736 18.05 -17.50 18.87
CA ILE A 736 19.34 -16.81 18.94
C ILE A 736 20.45 -17.78 18.54
N HIS A 737 21.24 -17.42 17.52
CA HIS A 737 22.38 -18.22 17.06
C HIS A 737 23.67 -17.44 17.09
N ASP A 738 24.77 -18.15 17.42
CA ASP A 738 26.12 -17.61 17.30
C ASP A 738 26.56 -17.71 15.83
N THR A 739 26.84 -16.58 15.19
CA THR A 739 27.21 -16.53 13.77
C THR A 739 28.61 -17.11 13.48
N ARG A 740 29.37 -17.43 14.52
CA ARG A 740 30.70 -18.06 14.43
C ARG A 740 30.63 -19.59 14.50
N ASP A 741 29.52 -20.14 15.03
CA ASP A 741 29.35 -21.59 15.22
C ASP A 741 27.87 -22.00 15.10
N PHE A 742 27.41 -22.22 13.89
CA PHE A 742 26.04 -22.69 13.62
C PHE A 742 25.82 -24.17 13.99
N GLU A 743 26.90 -24.96 14.21
CA GLU A 743 26.77 -26.38 14.61
C GLU A 743 26.25 -26.50 16.06
N GLU A 744 26.45 -25.48 16.90
CA GLU A 744 25.89 -25.43 18.26
C GLU A 744 24.35 -25.38 18.25
N GLY A 745 23.74 -24.90 17.15
CA GLY A 745 22.31 -24.61 17.07
C GLY A 745 21.90 -23.35 17.80
N ALA A 746 20.62 -23.24 18.19
CA ALA A 746 20.16 -22.08 18.94
C ALA A 746 20.74 -22.04 20.34
N VAL A 747 21.44 -20.96 20.69
CA VAL A 747 22.08 -20.76 22.02
C VAL A 747 21.10 -20.28 23.07
N ALA A 748 19.98 -19.71 22.63
CA ALA A 748 18.84 -19.30 23.45
C ALA A 748 17.56 -19.23 22.58
N SER A 749 16.39 -19.29 23.23
CA SER A 749 15.09 -19.05 22.61
C SER A 749 14.20 -18.23 23.55
N VAL A 750 13.35 -17.37 22.98
CA VAL A 750 12.37 -16.59 23.72
C VAL A 750 11.00 -16.78 23.04
N LYS A 751 10.02 -17.28 23.78
CA LYS A 751 8.65 -17.46 23.26
C LYS A 751 7.89 -16.15 23.38
N LEU A 752 7.28 -15.72 22.29
CA LEU A 752 6.42 -14.52 22.26
C LEU A 752 4.93 -14.88 22.39
N LEU A 753 4.56 -16.06 21.90
CA LEU A 753 3.21 -16.57 21.93
C LEU A 753 3.01 -17.52 23.14
N ASP A 754 1.86 -17.46 23.82
CA ASP A 754 1.51 -18.46 24.80
C ASP A 754 1.13 -19.78 24.09
N PRO A 755 1.70 -20.93 24.50
CA PRO A 755 1.32 -22.22 23.93
C PRO A 755 -0.18 -22.53 24.01
N GLU A 756 -0.92 -21.93 24.98
CA GLU A 756 -2.38 -22.08 25.08
C GLU A 756 -3.13 -21.20 24.04
N GLU A 757 -2.50 -20.13 23.54
CA GLU A 757 -3.02 -19.27 22.47
C GLU A 757 -2.68 -19.79 21.07
N PHE A 758 -1.79 -20.77 20.97
CA PHE A 758 -1.46 -21.47 19.73
C PHE A 758 -2.70 -22.26 19.26
N GLY A 759 -3.56 -21.56 18.56
CA GLY A 759 -4.96 -21.72 18.29
C GLY A 759 -5.51 -23.09 18.06
N TYR A 760 -6.35 -23.53 18.97
CA TYR A 760 -7.43 -24.46 18.71
C TYR A 760 -8.46 -23.84 17.75
N TYR A 761 -8.21 -23.89 16.46
CA TYR A 761 -9.31 -23.98 15.51
C TYR A 761 -9.68 -25.45 15.44
N GLU A 762 -10.67 -25.88 16.25
CA GLU A 762 -11.43 -27.10 16.03
C GLU A 762 -12.12 -26.98 14.65
N TRP A 763 -11.40 -27.33 13.59
CA TRP A 763 -12.05 -27.78 12.37
C TRP A 763 -12.26 -29.29 12.52
N ASP A 764 -13.50 -29.65 12.83
CA ASP A 764 -14.02 -31.02 12.90
C ASP A 764 -14.06 -31.71 11.54
N SER A 765 -13.21 -31.29 10.61
CA SER A 765 -13.10 -31.87 9.28
C SER A 765 -11.65 -31.89 8.78
N CYS A 766 -10.84 -32.79 9.37
CA CYS A 766 -9.79 -33.44 8.61
C CYS A 766 -10.47 -34.39 7.59
N GLY A 767 -11.18 -33.80 6.63
CA GLY A 767 -11.80 -34.53 5.54
C GLY A 767 -10.74 -34.85 4.51
N TYR A 768 -10.57 -36.11 4.25
CA TYR A 768 -9.75 -36.71 3.19
C TYR A 768 -9.74 -35.87 1.91
N TYR A 769 -8.56 -35.50 1.48
CA TYR A 769 -8.26 -35.30 0.07
C TYR A 769 -7.30 -36.37 -0.40
#